data_116c008f30dee8940999a828c018bf3d
#
_entry.id   116c008f30dee8940999a828c018bf3d
#
_cell.length_a   1.000
_cell.length_b   1.000
_cell.length_c   1.000
_cell.angle_alpha   90.00
_cell.angle_beta   90.00
_cell.angle_gamma   90.00
#
_symmetry.space_group_name_H-M   'P 1'
#
loop_
_entity.id
_entity.type
_entity.pdbx_description
1 polymer ?
#
loop_
_entity_poly.entity_id
_entity_poly.type
_entity_poly.pdbx_seq_one_letter_code
_entity_poly.pdbx_strand_id
1 'polypeptide(L)'
;MFETILIANRGEIACRVIKTCRRLGIRTVAVYSDADAGALHVEMADEAVRIGPPPAAESYLNIEAIVEACRRTGARAVHPGYGFLSERAAFARALEAAGITFIGPPVAAIEAMGDKIESKRLARAAGVSTVPGTLDSIADPDEARRIAREIGYPVMIKASAGGGGKGMRIARDERELLEGIARARSEARSAFGDDRVFLEKFVEEPRHIEIQVLGDRHGNIVHLGERECSIQRRHQKVIEEAPSPFLDKATRKAMGEQAVALARAVGYHSAGTVEFIVDRHRNFYFLEMNTRLQVEHPVTELVTGLDLVELMIRVAAGEPLPFRQEDVRLEGWAIEARVYAEDPGRGFLPSVGRVVRYREPHGKDIRVDSGVVEGAEVSIHYDPMIAKLCARGHDRRAAIARAREALDAFLIRGPAHNLSFLSAVLAHPRFQEGRLSTGFIAEEFGERFRGAGLPPERLEEIAGVTVRLRLDRARREARASGKLPGWRYRPERDWVVQLDGVCFAVTLLADEDERSVLHIVDRHLEVAVDWRPGDPVVRARVTGSTFTLQVDPLPEGWIVRHGGAELRALVRTRRAAELAARIPEKVRADAGKMLRSPMPGLILSIAVQPGDEVKAGQDLCVLEAMKMENVLKAEQDGRVEEVRVRPRDTVAADQVLITFA
;
A
#
# COMPACT_ATOMS: atom_id res chain seq x y z
N MET A 1 -23.44 -0.47 -25.58
CA MET A 1 -23.04 0.17 -24.29
C MET A 1 -24.13 -0.10 -23.27
N PHE A 2 -23.82 -0.27 -21.98
CA PHE A 2 -24.77 -0.54 -20.91
C PHE A 2 -25.44 0.75 -20.42
N GLU A 3 -26.71 0.69 -20.03
CA GLU A 3 -27.41 1.83 -19.40
C GLU A 3 -27.10 1.93 -17.90
N THR A 4 -26.99 0.78 -17.23
CA THR A 4 -26.74 0.69 -15.77
C THR A 4 -25.74 -0.40 -15.48
N ILE A 5 -24.72 -0.07 -14.67
CA ILE A 5 -23.69 -1.00 -14.19
C ILE A 5 -23.75 -1.06 -12.66
N LEU A 6 -23.82 -2.26 -12.09
CA LEU A 6 -23.61 -2.49 -10.68
C LEU A 6 -22.12 -2.72 -10.43
N ILE A 7 -21.59 -2.10 -9.37
CA ILE A 7 -20.18 -2.21 -8.96
C ILE A 7 -20.12 -3.13 -7.76
N ALA A 8 -19.68 -4.38 -7.98
CA ALA A 8 -19.61 -5.41 -6.94
C ALA A 8 -18.30 -5.31 -6.15
N ASN A 9 -18.03 -4.11 -5.62
CA ASN A 9 -16.83 -3.81 -4.85
C ASN A 9 -17.06 -2.58 -3.98
N ARG A 10 -16.02 -2.16 -3.23
CA ARG A 10 -16.02 -1.04 -2.29
C ARG A 10 -14.75 -0.20 -2.38
N GLY A 11 -14.72 0.87 -1.60
CA GLY A 11 -13.51 1.68 -1.43
C GLY A 11 -13.05 2.35 -2.72
N GLU A 12 -11.72 2.51 -2.87
CA GLU A 12 -11.16 3.29 -3.96
C GLU A 12 -11.48 2.73 -5.35
N ILE A 13 -11.51 1.39 -5.51
CA ILE A 13 -11.81 0.80 -6.81
C ILE A 13 -13.26 1.01 -7.23
N ALA A 14 -14.20 0.98 -6.28
CA ALA A 14 -15.59 1.32 -6.60
C ALA A 14 -15.71 2.78 -7.02
N CYS A 15 -15.06 3.72 -6.31
CA CYS A 15 -14.98 5.13 -6.70
C CYS A 15 -14.34 5.31 -8.09
N ARG A 16 -13.28 4.53 -8.37
CA ARG A 16 -12.58 4.55 -9.68
C ARG A 16 -13.49 4.13 -10.83
N VAL A 17 -14.23 3.04 -10.65
CA VAL A 17 -15.20 2.55 -11.66
C VAL A 17 -16.34 3.54 -11.85
N ILE A 18 -16.90 4.11 -10.76
CA ILE A 18 -17.96 5.12 -10.82
C ILE A 18 -17.52 6.34 -11.65
N LYS A 19 -16.28 6.83 -11.45
CA LYS A 19 -15.74 7.97 -12.22
C LYS A 19 -15.76 7.70 -13.74
N THR A 20 -15.35 6.51 -14.16
CA THR A 20 -15.39 6.12 -15.59
C THR A 20 -16.82 5.95 -16.09
N CYS A 21 -17.70 5.27 -15.35
CA CYS A 21 -19.11 5.12 -15.73
C CYS A 21 -19.78 6.47 -15.90
N ARG A 22 -19.55 7.40 -14.97
CA ARG A 22 -20.10 8.77 -15.03
C ARG A 22 -19.61 9.52 -16.28
N ARG A 23 -18.32 9.40 -16.63
CA ARG A 23 -17.76 9.98 -17.86
C ARG A 23 -18.38 9.40 -19.14
N LEU A 24 -18.77 8.13 -19.10
CA LEU A 24 -19.44 7.44 -20.21
C LEU A 24 -20.96 7.65 -20.23
N GLY A 25 -21.54 8.36 -19.27
CA GLY A 25 -22.99 8.56 -19.16
C GLY A 25 -23.75 7.31 -18.71
N ILE A 26 -23.08 6.39 -18.01
CA ILE A 26 -23.65 5.13 -17.53
C ILE A 26 -24.09 5.31 -16.07
N ARG A 27 -25.33 4.94 -15.76
CA ARG A 27 -25.87 4.93 -14.39
C ARG A 27 -25.17 3.88 -13.55
N THR A 28 -24.84 4.23 -12.32
CA THR A 28 -24.08 3.38 -11.40
C THR A 28 -24.90 2.94 -10.21
N VAL A 29 -24.77 1.66 -9.85
CA VAL A 29 -25.32 1.08 -8.62
C VAL A 29 -24.16 0.62 -7.75
N ALA A 30 -23.98 1.22 -6.57
CA ALA A 30 -23.06 0.72 -5.56
C ALA A 30 -23.72 -0.34 -4.68
N VAL A 31 -22.94 -1.31 -4.21
CA VAL A 31 -23.37 -2.20 -3.13
C VAL A 31 -22.59 -1.88 -1.86
N TYR A 32 -23.21 -2.07 -0.70
CA TYR A 32 -22.55 -1.78 0.57
C TYR A 32 -22.98 -2.71 1.71
N SER A 33 -22.06 -2.99 2.62
CA SER A 33 -22.34 -3.59 3.92
C SER A 33 -22.68 -2.51 4.94
N ASP A 34 -23.18 -2.89 6.11
CA ASP A 34 -23.51 -1.94 7.18
C ASP A 34 -22.30 -1.07 7.60
N ALA A 35 -21.08 -1.59 7.52
CA ALA A 35 -19.86 -0.84 7.82
C ALA A 35 -19.55 0.26 6.79
N ASP A 36 -20.05 0.14 5.57
CA ASP A 36 -19.80 1.07 4.47
C ASP A 36 -21.00 1.98 4.15
N ALA A 37 -22.04 2.03 4.99
CA ALA A 37 -23.26 2.80 4.72
C ALA A 37 -22.99 4.30 4.43
N GLY A 38 -21.97 4.89 5.04
CA GLY A 38 -21.52 6.27 4.79
C GLY A 38 -20.23 6.37 3.97
N ALA A 39 -19.85 5.33 3.21
CA ALA A 39 -18.60 5.33 2.46
C ALA A 39 -18.71 6.15 1.17
N LEU A 40 -17.57 6.72 0.73
CA LEU A 40 -17.48 7.60 -0.44
C LEU A 40 -18.12 7.00 -1.71
N HIS A 41 -17.90 5.70 -1.98
CA HIS A 41 -18.45 5.06 -3.17
C HIS A 41 -19.99 4.97 -3.14
N VAL A 42 -20.59 4.91 -1.93
CA VAL A 42 -22.05 4.92 -1.74
C VAL A 42 -22.61 6.30 -2.07
N GLU A 43 -21.95 7.36 -1.59
CA GLU A 43 -22.34 8.75 -1.88
C GLU A 43 -22.13 9.13 -3.36
N MET A 44 -21.11 8.55 -4.01
CA MET A 44 -20.81 8.83 -5.41
C MET A 44 -21.75 8.16 -6.40
N ALA A 45 -22.32 7.00 -6.09
CA ALA A 45 -23.17 6.25 -7.00
C ALA A 45 -24.54 6.90 -7.19
N ASP A 46 -25.19 6.63 -8.34
CA ASP A 46 -26.54 7.12 -8.61
C ASP A 46 -27.58 6.40 -7.76
N GLU A 47 -27.31 5.14 -7.39
CA GLU A 47 -28.11 4.32 -6.48
C GLU A 47 -27.20 3.43 -5.64
N ALA A 48 -27.62 3.07 -4.43
CA ALA A 48 -26.89 2.19 -3.56
C ALA A 48 -27.79 1.13 -2.92
N VAL A 49 -27.31 -0.11 -2.84
CA VAL A 49 -28.06 -1.26 -2.30
C VAL A 49 -27.28 -1.89 -1.15
N ARG A 50 -27.92 -1.99 0.01
CA ARG A 50 -27.39 -2.75 1.14
C ARG A 50 -27.39 -4.25 0.81
N ILE A 51 -26.25 -4.92 1.04
CA ILE A 51 -26.08 -6.35 0.73
C ILE A 51 -25.81 -7.23 1.96
N GLY A 52 -25.71 -6.67 3.17
CA GLY A 52 -25.54 -7.47 4.38
C GLY A 52 -24.79 -6.77 5.50
N PRO A 53 -24.47 -7.52 6.58
CA PRO A 53 -23.68 -7.02 7.71
C PRO A 53 -22.20 -6.83 7.36
N PRO A 54 -21.36 -6.30 8.28
CA PRO A 54 -19.97 -5.98 8.01
C PRO A 54 -19.08 -7.13 7.52
N PRO A 55 -19.19 -8.40 8.01
CA PRO A 55 -18.35 -9.48 7.53
C PRO A 55 -18.45 -9.69 6.01
N ALA A 56 -17.31 -9.75 5.32
CA ALA A 56 -17.29 -9.88 3.86
C ALA A 56 -18.01 -11.15 3.35
N ALA A 57 -17.95 -12.24 4.11
CA ALA A 57 -18.63 -13.50 3.77
C ALA A 57 -20.16 -13.35 3.71
N GLU A 58 -20.72 -12.43 4.50
CA GLU A 58 -22.17 -12.19 4.60
C GLU A 58 -22.62 -11.01 3.73
N SER A 59 -21.68 -10.33 3.04
CA SER A 59 -21.95 -9.15 2.23
C SER A 59 -21.26 -9.22 0.86
N TYR A 60 -20.05 -8.69 0.71
CA TYR A 60 -19.34 -8.60 -0.58
C TYR A 60 -18.96 -9.93 -1.22
N LEU A 61 -18.96 -11.04 -0.47
CA LEU A 61 -18.78 -12.40 -0.99
C LEU A 61 -20.09 -13.16 -1.17
N ASN A 62 -21.23 -12.54 -0.87
CA ASN A 62 -22.56 -13.14 -1.03
C ASN A 62 -23.06 -12.92 -2.46
N ILE A 63 -22.88 -13.95 -3.30
CA ILE A 63 -23.26 -13.93 -4.72
C ILE A 63 -24.76 -13.66 -4.91
N GLU A 64 -25.61 -14.29 -4.10
CA GLU A 64 -27.07 -14.17 -4.19
C GLU A 64 -27.53 -12.75 -3.92
N ALA A 65 -26.98 -12.11 -2.89
CA ALA A 65 -27.30 -10.72 -2.53
C ALA A 65 -26.92 -9.74 -3.66
N ILE A 66 -25.79 -9.97 -4.35
CA ILE A 66 -25.36 -9.12 -5.47
C ILE A 66 -26.25 -9.36 -6.70
N VAL A 67 -26.57 -10.59 -7.04
CA VAL A 67 -27.49 -10.90 -8.16
C VAL A 67 -28.88 -10.31 -7.91
N GLU A 68 -29.39 -10.40 -6.68
CA GLU A 68 -30.65 -9.79 -6.31
C GLU A 68 -30.62 -8.25 -6.39
N ALA A 69 -29.50 -7.63 -5.98
CA ALA A 69 -29.31 -6.19 -6.14
C ALA A 69 -29.36 -5.77 -7.64
N CYS A 70 -28.79 -6.58 -8.55
CA CYS A 70 -28.91 -6.35 -10.00
C CYS A 70 -30.37 -6.41 -10.47
N ARG A 71 -31.14 -7.42 -10.04
CA ARG A 71 -32.55 -7.58 -10.42
C ARG A 71 -33.39 -6.39 -9.95
N ARG A 72 -33.19 -5.95 -8.71
CA ARG A 72 -33.94 -4.83 -8.11
C ARG A 72 -33.68 -3.50 -8.81
N THR A 73 -32.44 -3.27 -9.26
CA THR A 73 -32.02 -1.99 -9.84
C THR A 73 -32.07 -1.98 -11.37
N GLY A 74 -32.32 -3.14 -12.00
CA GLY A 74 -32.28 -3.31 -13.44
C GLY A 74 -30.88 -3.26 -14.05
N ALA A 75 -29.83 -3.42 -13.24
CA ALA A 75 -28.46 -3.45 -13.73
C ALA A 75 -28.21 -4.67 -14.62
N ARG A 76 -27.77 -4.44 -15.85
CA ARG A 76 -27.52 -5.49 -16.85
C ARG A 76 -26.06 -5.92 -16.94
N ALA A 77 -25.18 -5.23 -16.26
CA ALA A 77 -23.75 -5.57 -16.19
C ALA A 77 -23.21 -5.32 -14.79
N VAL A 78 -22.20 -6.11 -14.40
CA VAL A 78 -21.52 -6.01 -13.12
C VAL A 78 -20.03 -5.83 -13.34
N HIS A 79 -19.45 -4.78 -12.75
CA HIS A 79 -18.00 -4.61 -12.67
C HIS A 79 -17.51 -5.10 -11.31
N PRO A 80 -16.68 -6.14 -11.25
CA PRO A 80 -16.25 -6.75 -9.99
C PRO A 80 -15.08 -5.99 -9.31
N GLY A 81 -14.42 -5.05 -9.99
CA GLY A 81 -13.17 -4.46 -9.54
C GLY A 81 -12.05 -5.48 -9.43
N TYR A 82 -11.40 -5.51 -8.27
CA TYR A 82 -10.40 -6.53 -7.88
C TYR A 82 -10.67 -7.04 -6.45
N GLY A 83 -10.14 -8.21 -6.11
CA GLY A 83 -10.45 -8.88 -4.85
C GLY A 83 -11.89 -9.40 -4.80
N PHE A 84 -12.38 -9.77 -3.61
CA PHE A 84 -13.72 -10.34 -3.40
C PHE A 84 -14.11 -11.40 -4.43
N LEU A 85 -15.07 -11.10 -5.30
CA LEU A 85 -15.63 -12.04 -6.29
C LEU A 85 -15.01 -11.91 -7.70
N SER A 86 -14.04 -11.03 -7.89
CA SER A 86 -13.50 -10.72 -9.23
C SER A 86 -12.87 -11.92 -9.96
N GLU A 87 -12.33 -12.89 -9.22
CA GLU A 87 -11.71 -14.12 -9.75
C GLU A 87 -12.49 -15.39 -9.34
N ARG A 88 -13.77 -15.23 -9.02
CA ARG A 88 -14.65 -16.37 -8.66
C ARG A 88 -15.49 -16.80 -9.85
N ALA A 89 -15.14 -17.95 -10.46
CA ALA A 89 -15.88 -18.53 -11.58
C ALA A 89 -17.38 -18.76 -11.25
N ALA A 90 -17.68 -19.13 -10.00
CA ALA A 90 -19.07 -19.30 -9.53
C ALA A 90 -19.89 -17.99 -9.63
N PHE A 91 -19.26 -16.83 -9.38
CA PHE A 91 -19.90 -15.54 -9.50
C PHE A 91 -20.21 -15.19 -10.97
N ALA A 92 -19.23 -15.35 -11.85
CA ALA A 92 -19.42 -15.11 -13.28
C ALA A 92 -20.54 -16.01 -13.85
N ARG A 93 -20.56 -17.30 -13.49
CA ARG A 93 -21.64 -18.23 -13.88
C ARG A 93 -23.03 -17.82 -13.34
N ALA A 94 -23.10 -17.37 -12.09
CA ALA A 94 -24.36 -16.92 -11.50
C ALA A 94 -24.93 -15.69 -12.21
N LEU A 95 -24.06 -14.76 -12.64
CA LEU A 95 -24.46 -13.60 -13.43
C LEU A 95 -24.91 -14.03 -14.84
N GLU A 96 -24.17 -14.89 -15.53
CA GLU A 96 -24.54 -15.43 -16.85
C GLU A 96 -25.91 -16.12 -16.81
N ALA A 97 -26.14 -16.97 -15.80
CA ALA A 97 -27.42 -17.64 -15.59
C ALA A 97 -28.59 -16.68 -15.33
N ALA A 98 -28.29 -15.48 -14.75
CA ALA A 98 -29.27 -14.42 -14.53
C ALA A 98 -29.43 -13.47 -15.74
N GLY A 99 -28.72 -13.71 -16.85
CA GLY A 99 -28.72 -12.81 -18.02
C GLY A 99 -28.01 -11.47 -17.79
N ILE A 100 -27.07 -11.42 -16.83
CA ILE A 100 -26.31 -10.22 -16.44
C ILE A 100 -24.88 -10.38 -16.96
N THR A 101 -24.35 -9.35 -17.61
CA THR A 101 -22.99 -9.38 -18.16
C THR A 101 -21.96 -9.20 -17.07
N PHE A 102 -21.03 -10.15 -16.93
CA PHE A 102 -19.82 -9.98 -16.12
C PHE A 102 -18.80 -9.14 -16.90
N ILE A 103 -18.38 -7.98 -16.35
CA ILE A 103 -17.34 -7.13 -16.93
C ILE A 103 -15.98 -7.68 -16.46
N GLY A 104 -15.50 -8.68 -17.16
CA GLY A 104 -14.32 -9.46 -16.83
C GLY A 104 -14.06 -10.53 -17.88
N PRO A 105 -13.12 -11.45 -17.61
CA PRO A 105 -12.77 -12.53 -18.52
C PRO A 105 -13.84 -13.64 -18.53
N PRO A 106 -13.76 -14.57 -19.49
CA PRO A 106 -14.67 -15.71 -19.57
C PRO A 106 -14.44 -16.68 -18.39
N VAL A 107 -15.50 -17.36 -17.96
CA VAL A 107 -15.49 -18.34 -16.85
C VAL A 107 -14.37 -19.36 -17.03
N ALA A 108 -14.20 -19.90 -18.24
CA ALA A 108 -13.18 -20.90 -18.53
C ALA A 108 -11.75 -20.41 -18.27
N ALA A 109 -11.46 -19.12 -18.56
CA ALA A 109 -10.15 -18.54 -18.28
C ALA A 109 -9.93 -18.33 -16.78
N ILE A 110 -10.97 -17.93 -16.03
CA ILE A 110 -10.88 -17.82 -14.57
C ILE A 110 -10.55 -19.18 -13.94
N GLU A 111 -11.22 -20.25 -14.39
CA GLU A 111 -11.01 -21.60 -13.88
C GLU A 111 -9.61 -22.13 -14.25
N ALA A 112 -9.22 -21.99 -15.51
CA ALA A 112 -7.94 -22.46 -16.01
C ALA A 112 -6.73 -21.79 -15.32
N MET A 113 -6.85 -20.50 -15.00
CA MET A 113 -5.77 -19.73 -14.34
C MET A 113 -5.86 -19.78 -12.82
N GLY A 114 -6.96 -20.22 -12.23
CA GLY A 114 -7.17 -20.30 -10.79
C GLY A 114 -6.41 -21.45 -10.10
N ASP A 115 -6.08 -22.52 -10.81
CA ASP A 115 -5.25 -23.62 -10.31
C ASP A 115 -3.78 -23.41 -10.75
N LYS A 116 -2.86 -23.36 -9.78
CA LYS A 116 -1.44 -23.07 -10.04
C LYS A 116 -0.72 -24.14 -10.86
N ILE A 117 -1.12 -25.41 -10.74
CA ILE A 117 -0.51 -26.49 -11.52
C ILE A 117 -1.04 -26.44 -12.94
N GLU A 118 -2.35 -26.30 -13.11
CA GLU A 118 -2.98 -26.23 -14.41
C GLU A 118 -2.58 -24.99 -15.19
N SER A 119 -2.54 -23.82 -14.54
CA SER A 119 -2.07 -22.58 -15.16
C SER A 119 -0.63 -22.67 -15.66
N LYS A 120 0.25 -23.33 -14.89
CA LYS A 120 1.64 -23.59 -15.29
C LYS A 120 1.75 -24.58 -16.45
N ARG A 121 0.88 -25.61 -16.47
CA ARG A 121 0.81 -26.56 -17.59
C ARG A 121 0.39 -25.87 -18.89
N LEU A 122 -0.65 -25.05 -18.81
CA LEU A 122 -1.13 -24.24 -19.94
C LEU A 122 -0.09 -23.23 -20.42
N ALA A 123 0.60 -22.55 -19.48
CA ALA A 123 1.68 -21.63 -19.82
C ALA A 123 2.80 -22.34 -20.59
N ARG A 124 3.24 -23.50 -20.13
CA ARG A 124 4.27 -24.28 -20.83
C ARG A 124 3.79 -24.75 -22.20
N ALA A 125 2.55 -25.19 -22.33
CA ALA A 125 1.95 -25.60 -23.60
C ALA A 125 1.84 -24.42 -24.59
N ALA A 126 1.64 -23.21 -24.10
CA ALA A 126 1.62 -21.96 -24.87
C ALA A 126 3.02 -21.42 -25.20
N GLY A 127 4.11 -22.10 -24.82
CA GLY A 127 5.47 -21.67 -25.05
C GLY A 127 5.96 -20.58 -24.07
N VAL A 128 5.29 -20.41 -22.95
CA VAL A 128 5.67 -19.43 -21.91
C VAL A 128 6.75 -20.04 -21.02
N SER A 129 7.80 -19.29 -20.76
CA SER A 129 8.90 -19.67 -19.86
C SER A 129 8.38 -19.91 -18.45
N THR A 130 8.59 -21.11 -17.90
CA THR A 130 8.17 -21.44 -16.52
C THR A 130 9.38 -21.71 -15.66
N VAL A 131 9.28 -21.41 -14.35
CA VAL A 131 10.34 -21.74 -13.39
C VAL A 131 10.66 -23.24 -13.51
N PRO A 132 11.95 -23.63 -13.64
CA PRO A 132 12.34 -25.05 -13.62
C PRO A 132 11.77 -25.75 -12.38
N GLY A 133 11.05 -26.85 -12.57
CA GLY A 133 10.39 -27.55 -11.48
C GLY A 133 9.38 -28.58 -11.96
N THR A 134 8.61 -29.12 -11.02
CA THR A 134 7.58 -30.12 -11.32
C THR A 134 6.33 -29.48 -11.90
N LEU A 135 5.63 -30.24 -12.75
CA LEU A 135 4.26 -29.92 -13.20
C LEU A 135 3.20 -30.66 -12.41
N ASP A 136 3.62 -31.68 -11.67
CA ASP A 136 2.73 -32.52 -10.90
C ASP A 136 3.06 -32.39 -9.40
N SER A 137 2.08 -32.75 -8.57
CA SER A 137 2.29 -32.80 -7.14
C SER A 137 3.26 -33.92 -6.78
N ILE A 138 4.13 -33.66 -5.84
CA ILE A 138 5.10 -34.64 -5.34
C ILE A 138 4.35 -35.70 -4.55
N ALA A 139 4.55 -36.98 -4.91
CA ALA A 139 3.92 -38.10 -4.24
C ALA A 139 4.61 -38.43 -2.91
N ASP A 140 5.94 -38.57 -2.94
CA ASP A 140 6.72 -39.07 -1.81
C ASP A 140 8.06 -38.34 -1.62
N PRO A 141 8.76 -38.56 -0.49
CA PRO A 141 10.05 -37.92 -0.19
C PRO A 141 11.19 -38.28 -1.16
N ASP A 142 11.20 -39.49 -1.73
CA ASP A 142 12.30 -39.91 -2.62
C ASP A 142 12.19 -39.26 -3.98
N GLU A 143 10.96 -39.09 -4.47
CA GLU A 143 10.66 -38.29 -5.64
C GLU A 143 11.11 -36.82 -5.44
N ALA A 144 10.80 -36.24 -4.27
CA ALA A 144 11.21 -34.89 -3.92
C ALA A 144 12.75 -34.72 -3.95
N ARG A 145 13.49 -35.68 -3.40
CA ARG A 145 14.97 -35.68 -3.43
C ARG A 145 15.52 -35.71 -4.83
N ARG A 146 15.00 -36.61 -5.65
CA ARG A 146 15.41 -36.75 -7.06
C ARG A 146 15.21 -35.45 -7.82
N ILE A 147 14.01 -34.88 -7.73
CA ILE A 147 13.65 -33.63 -8.40
C ILE A 147 14.49 -32.45 -7.89
N ALA A 148 14.68 -32.31 -6.59
CA ALA A 148 15.49 -31.21 -6.03
C ALA A 148 16.96 -31.30 -6.46
N ARG A 149 17.52 -32.50 -6.60
CA ARG A 149 18.89 -32.69 -7.15
C ARG A 149 18.98 -32.35 -8.64
N GLU A 150 17.94 -32.64 -9.41
CA GLU A 150 17.86 -32.31 -10.84
C GLU A 150 17.74 -30.80 -11.07
N ILE A 151 16.88 -30.11 -10.31
CA ILE A 151 16.68 -28.66 -10.37
C ILE A 151 17.89 -27.90 -9.79
N GLY A 152 18.56 -28.48 -8.80
CA GLY A 152 19.63 -27.87 -8.02
C GLY A 152 19.11 -26.94 -6.90
N TYR A 153 19.71 -27.07 -5.69
CA TYR A 153 19.39 -26.19 -4.56
C TYR A 153 19.86 -24.74 -4.80
N PRO A 154 19.23 -23.74 -4.17
CA PRO A 154 18.02 -23.83 -3.35
C PRO A 154 16.77 -24.08 -4.18
N VAL A 155 15.78 -24.77 -3.57
CA VAL A 155 14.47 -25.01 -4.16
C VAL A 155 13.36 -24.41 -3.31
N MET A 156 12.23 -24.07 -3.97
CA MET A 156 11.02 -23.57 -3.34
C MET A 156 9.98 -24.68 -3.29
N ILE A 157 9.49 -24.99 -2.10
CA ILE A 157 8.33 -25.87 -1.88
C ILE A 157 7.08 -25.00 -1.91
N LYS A 158 6.08 -25.36 -2.70
CA LYS A 158 4.83 -24.61 -2.83
C LYS A 158 3.61 -25.52 -2.71
N ALA A 159 2.59 -25.07 -1.96
CA ALA A 159 1.27 -25.69 -1.98
C ALA A 159 0.56 -25.41 -3.31
N SER A 160 -0.16 -26.39 -3.85
CA SER A 160 -0.94 -26.26 -5.09
C SER A 160 -2.12 -25.31 -4.91
N ALA A 161 -2.83 -25.44 -3.79
CA ALA A 161 -3.91 -24.54 -3.41
C ALA A 161 -3.39 -23.41 -2.50
N GLY A 162 -3.85 -22.18 -2.73
CA GLY A 162 -3.54 -21.04 -1.87
C GLY A 162 -2.82 -19.88 -2.55
N GLY A 163 -2.85 -18.72 -1.89
CA GLY A 163 -2.24 -17.46 -2.32
C GLY A 163 -1.56 -16.72 -1.18
N GLY A 164 -0.88 -15.59 -1.47
CA GLY A 164 -0.30 -14.71 -0.45
C GLY A 164 0.87 -15.29 0.34
N GLY A 165 1.60 -16.28 -0.21
CA GLY A 165 2.81 -16.83 0.42
C GLY A 165 2.57 -17.92 1.48
N LYS A 166 1.33 -18.27 1.80
CA LYS A 166 1.02 -19.40 2.70
C LYS A 166 1.38 -20.74 2.04
N GLY A 167 2.02 -21.64 2.79
CA GLY A 167 2.45 -22.94 2.27
C GLY A 167 3.69 -22.88 1.35
N MET A 168 4.47 -21.80 1.38
CA MET A 168 5.74 -21.68 0.66
C MET A 168 6.93 -21.78 1.61
N ARG A 169 7.96 -22.56 1.23
CA ARG A 169 9.20 -22.71 1.99
C ARG A 169 10.40 -22.87 1.08
N ILE A 170 11.51 -22.25 1.47
CA ILE A 170 12.79 -22.42 0.79
C ILE A 170 13.53 -23.60 1.45
N ALA A 171 14.11 -24.48 0.64
CA ALA A 171 15.00 -25.53 1.09
C ALA A 171 16.37 -25.36 0.42
N ARG A 172 17.42 -25.23 1.21
CA ARG A 172 18.79 -25.04 0.75
C ARG A 172 19.56 -26.35 0.67
N ASP A 173 19.05 -27.38 1.34
CA ASP A 173 19.60 -28.71 1.36
C ASP A 173 18.49 -29.78 1.49
N GLU A 174 18.89 -31.05 1.45
CA GLU A 174 17.98 -32.20 1.50
C GLU A 174 17.24 -32.30 2.84
N ARG A 175 17.85 -31.91 3.95
CA ARG A 175 17.20 -31.94 5.27
C ARG A 175 16.09 -30.89 5.33
N GLU A 176 16.39 -29.64 4.93
CA GLU A 176 15.39 -28.57 4.88
C GLU A 176 14.24 -28.91 3.91
N LEU A 177 14.54 -29.63 2.81
CA LEU A 177 13.54 -30.07 1.85
C LEU A 177 12.49 -31.00 2.52
N LEU A 178 12.95 -32.04 3.21
CA LEU A 178 12.04 -33.03 3.80
C LEU A 178 11.21 -32.44 4.95
N GLU A 179 11.84 -31.68 5.84
CA GLU A 179 11.14 -30.95 6.89
C GLU A 179 10.14 -29.95 6.30
N GLY A 180 10.55 -29.23 5.26
CA GLY A 180 9.74 -28.22 4.58
C GLY A 180 8.50 -28.81 3.91
N ILE A 181 8.62 -29.94 3.23
CA ILE A 181 7.47 -30.62 2.60
C ILE A 181 6.45 -31.06 3.65
N ALA A 182 6.90 -31.69 4.75
CA ALA A 182 6.00 -32.15 5.79
C ALA A 182 5.18 -30.99 6.39
N ARG A 183 5.84 -29.86 6.67
CA ARG A 183 5.19 -28.65 7.19
C ARG A 183 4.29 -27.99 6.16
N ALA A 184 4.73 -27.86 4.88
CA ALA A 184 3.93 -27.24 3.83
C ALA A 184 2.62 -28.02 3.56
N ARG A 185 2.68 -29.36 3.56
CA ARG A 185 1.49 -30.22 3.45
C ARG A 185 0.52 -30.04 4.61
N SER A 186 1.03 -30.01 5.84
CA SER A 186 0.22 -29.81 7.04
C SER A 186 -0.51 -28.46 7.02
N GLU A 187 0.20 -27.39 6.68
CA GLU A 187 -0.37 -26.05 6.56
C GLU A 187 -1.40 -25.96 5.43
N ALA A 188 -1.08 -26.53 4.27
CA ALA A 188 -1.98 -26.51 3.10
C ALA A 188 -3.28 -27.28 3.38
N ARG A 189 -3.19 -28.44 4.03
CA ARG A 189 -4.35 -29.23 4.45
C ARG A 189 -5.22 -28.45 5.44
N SER A 190 -4.61 -27.81 6.42
CA SER A 190 -5.33 -27.04 7.44
C SER A 190 -6.00 -25.78 6.86
N ALA A 191 -5.30 -25.06 5.99
CA ALA A 191 -5.76 -23.76 5.50
C ALA A 191 -6.68 -23.86 4.28
N PHE A 192 -6.48 -24.87 3.42
CA PHE A 192 -7.11 -24.94 2.10
C PHE A 192 -7.84 -26.27 1.82
N GLY A 193 -7.68 -27.28 2.71
CA GLY A 193 -8.25 -28.62 2.51
C GLY A 193 -7.54 -29.45 1.41
N ASP A 194 -6.44 -28.96 0.85
CA ASP A 194 -5.64 -29.59 -0.20
C ASP A 194 -4.17 -29.61 0.23
N ASP A 195 -3.55 -30.81 0.30
CA ASP A 195 -2.17 -30.98 0.76
C ASP A 195 -1.16 -31.22 -0.37
N ARG A 196 -1.56 -31.03 -1.62
CA ARG A 196 -0.67 -31.15 -2.77
C ARG A 196 0.41 -30.08 -2.74
N VAL A 197 1.66 -30.50 -2.88
CA VAL A 197 2.82 -29.63 -2.96
C VAL A 197 3.67 -29.96 -4.19
N PHE A 198 4.38 -28.96 -4.70
CA PHE A 198 5.30 -29.10 -5.83
C PHE A 198 6.60 -28.33 -5.56
N LEU A 199 7.64 -28.61 -6.34
CA LEU A 199 8.95 -27.98 -6.24
C LEU A 199 9.28 -27.11 -7.43
N GLU A 200 9.92 -25.98 -7.16
CA GLU A 200 10.49 -25.09 -8.18
C GLU A 200 11.88 -24.65 -7.79
N LYS A 201 12.68 -24.24 -8.78
CA LYS A 201 13.94 -23.53 -8.53
C LYS A 201 13.65 -22.26 -7.75
N PHE A 202 14.38 -22.02 -6.68
CA PHE A 202 14.37 -20.73 -6.02
C PHE A 202 15.21 -19.73 -6.81
N VAL A 203 14.59 -18.63 -7.22
CA VAL A 203 15.26 -17.52 -7.91
C VAL A 203 15.78 -16.56 -6.85
N GLU A 204 17.09 -16.33 -6.83
CA GLU A 204 17.74 -15.42 -5.88
C GLU A 204 17.61 -13.97 -6.33
N GLU A 205 17.44 -13.04 -5.38
CA GLU A 205 17.26 -11.61 -5.63
C GLU A 205 16.25 -11.30 -6.76
N PRO A 206 15.06 -11.93 -6.72
CA PRO A 206 14.14 -11.85 -7.83
C PRO A 206 13.50 -10.49 -7.94
N ARG A 207 13.18 -10.11 -9.18
CA ARG A 207 12.23 -9.04 -9.46
C ARG A 207 10.87 -9.61 -9.78
N HIS A 208 9.85 -8.91 -9.35
CA HIS A 208 8.47 -9.16 -9.71
C HIS A 208 8.07 -8.17 -10.79
N ILE A 209 7.98 -8.64 -12.02
CA ILE A 209 7.61 -7.83 -13.17
C ILE A 209 6.42 -8.47 -13.84
N GLU A 210 5.44 -7.68 -14.21
CA GLU A 210 4.18 -8.18 -14.75
C GLU A 210 3.80 -7.48 -16.05
N ILE A 211 3.09 -8.18 -16.91
CA ILE A 211 2.63 -7.68 -18.21
C ILE A 211 1.12 -7.48 -18.18
N GLN A 212 0.68 -6.24 -18.44
CA GLN A 212 -0.73 -5.95 -18.64
C GLN A 212 -1.16 -6.48 -20.01
N VAL A 213 -2.14 -7.38 -20.03
CA VAL A 213 -2.81 -7.81 -21.26
C VAL A 213 -4.23 -7.24 -21.33
N LEU A 214 -4.70 -7.05 -22.55
CA LEU A 214 -6.06 -6.63 -22.83
C LEU A 214 -6.54 -7.37 -24.09
N GLY A 215 -7.68 -8.07 -23.98
CA GLY A 215 -8.29 -8.79 -25.09
C GLY A 215 -9.74 -8.36 -25.33
N ASP A 216 -10.20 -8.44 -26.58
CA ASP A 216 -11.61 -8.30 -26.93
C ASP A 216 -12.26 -9.67 -27.21
N ARG A 217 -13.57 -9.65 -27.45
CA ARG A 217 -14.34 -10.88 -27.78
C ARG A 217 -14.19 -11.33 -29.24
N HIS A 218 -13.42 -10.61 -30.05
CA HIS A 218 -13.16 -10.87 -31.46
C HIS A 218 -11.80 -11.55 -31.69
N GLY A 219 -11.04 -11.82 -30.61
CA GLY A 219 -9.75 -12.49 -30.66
C GLY A 219 -8.54 -11.55 -30.80
N ASN A 220 -8.75 -10.23 -30.75
CA ASN A 220 -7.66 -9.29 -30.68
C ASN A 220 -7.14 -9.21 -29.25
N ILE A 221 -5.87 -9.51 -29.05
CA ILE A 221 -5.21 -9.46 -27.73
C ILE A 221 -3.91 -8.68 -27.90
N VAL A 222 -3.70 -7.70 -27.03
CA VAL A 222 -2.50 -6.85 -26.97
C VAL A 222 -1.90 -6.87 -25.57
N HIS A 223 -0.61 -6.54 -25.48
CA HIS A 223 0.00 -6.17 -24.20
C HIS A 223 0.25 -4.67 -24.14
N LEU A 224 0.12 -4.10 -22.96
CA LEU A 224 0.25 -2.66 -22.69
C LEU A 224 1.54 -2.30 -21.94
N GLY A 225 2.57 -3.12 -22.11
CA GLY A 225 3.83 -2.99 -21.40
C GLY A 225 3.82 -3.65 -20.03
N GLU A 226 4.93 -3.44 -19.32
CA GLU A 226 5.16 -4.01 -18.00
C GLU A 226 4.98 -3.01 -16.88
N ARG A 227 4.81 -3.58 -15.66
CA ARG A 227 4.95 -2.91 -14.37
C ARG A 227 6.02 -3.61 -13.54
N GLU A 228 6.86 -2.83 -12.89
CA GLU A 228 7.83 -3.27 -11.88
C GLU A 228 7.14 -3.25 -10.51
N CYS A 229 6.96 -4.41 -9.90
CA CYS A 229 6.23 -4.60 -8.66
C CYS A 229 7.10 -5.23 -7.55
N SER A 230 8.42 -5.06 -7.61
CA SER A 230 9.36 -5.69 -6.67
C SER A 230 9.34 -5.09 -5.27
N ILE A 231 8.86 -3.86 -5.10
CA ILE A 231 8.78 -3.24 -3.77
C ILE A 231 7.58 -3.81 -3.02
N GLN A 232 7.85 -4.84 -2.23
CA GLN A 232 6.85 -5.63 -1.53
C GLN A 232 7.20 -5.80 -0.06
N ARG A 233 6.18 -5.92 0.79
CA ARG A 233 6.31 -6.33 2.17
C ARG A 233 5.41 -7.55 2.43
N ARG A 234 6.01 -8.66 2.87
CA ARG A 234 5.28 -9.92 3.08
C ARG A 234 4.41 -10.32 1.87
N HIS A 235 4.97 -10.20 0.65
CA HIS A 235 4.32 -10.43 -0.65
C HIS A 235 3.20 -9.44 -1.01
N GLN A 236 2.97 -8.40 -0.23
CA GLN A 236 2.06 -7.31 -0.58
C GLN A 236 2.83 -6.20 -1.27
N LYS A 237 2.41 -5.83 -2.47
CA LYS A 237 2.98 -4.72 -3.25
C LYS A 237 2.75 -3.40 -2.50
N VAL A 238 3.73 -2.51 -2.50
CA VAL A 238 3.74 -1.24 -1.76
C VAL A 238 3.99 -0.05 -2.68
N ILE A 239 4.96 -0.19 -3.59
CA ILE A 239 5.26 0.79 -4.64
C ILE A 239 5.42 0.04 -5.95
N GLU A 240 4.76 0.52 -6.98
CA GLU A 240 4.83 0.01 -8.34
C GLU A 240 5.24 1.11 -9.32
N GLU A 241 5.90 0.73 -10.40
CA GLU A 241 6.26 1.69 -11.45
C GLU A 241 6.11 1.09 -12.85
N ALA A 242 5.87 1.95 -13.82
CA ALA A 242 5.85 1.61 -15.24
C ALA A 242 6.59 2.69 -16.05
N PRO A 243 7.48 2.27 -16.97
CA PRO A 243 7.97 0.92 -17.21
C PRO A 243 8.96 0.44 -16.13
N SER A 244 9.48 -0.79 -16.24
CA SER A 244 10.55 -1.30 -15.34
C SER A 244 11.89 -0.64 -15.65
N PRO A 245 12.66 -0.20 -14.63
CA PRO A 245 14.03 0.31 -14.81
C PRO A 245 15.03 -0.77 -15.19
N PHE A 246 14.63 -2.03 -15.17
CA PHE A 246 15.50 -3.17 -15.37
C PHE A 246 15.43 -3.77 -16.77
N LEU A 247 14.25 -3.78 -17.40
CA LEU A 247 14.05 -4.42 -18.69
C LEU A 247 14.57 -3.58 -19.84
N ASP A 248 15.29 -4.24 -20.77
CA ASP A 248 15.56 -3.70 -22.08
C ASP A 248 14.39 -3.94 -23.06
N LYS A 249 14.47 -3.33 -24.24
CA LYS A 249 13.41 -3.44 -25.25
C LYS A 249 13.17 -4.87 -25.73
N ALA A 250 14.22 -5.69 -25.80
CA ALA A 250 14.14 -7.07 -26.29
C ALA A 250 13.41 -7.96 -25.27
N THR A 251 13.80 -7.86 -23.99
CA THR A 251 13.17 -8.61 -22.90
C THR A 251 11.71 -8.20 -22.73
N ARG A 252 11.41 -6.89 -22.75
CA ARG A 252 10.03 -6.39 -22.71
C ARG A 252 9.16 -6.97 -23.81
N LYS A 253 9.68 -7.00 -25.04
CA LYS A 253 8.99 -7.56 -26.19
C LYS A 253 8.72 -9.06 -25.99
N ALA A 254 9.75 -9.81 -25.61
CA ALA A 254 9.62 -11.25 -25.39
C ALA A 254 8.62 -11.59 -24.28
N MET A 255 8.64 -10.88 -23.16
CA MET A 255 7.67 -11.04 -22.08
C MET A 255 6.25 -10.72 -22.55
N GLY A 256 6.08 -9.61 -23.30
CA GLY A 256 4.79 -9.21 -23.85
C GLY A 256 4.23 -10.24 -24.83
N GLU A 257 5.05 -10.78 -25.74
CA GLU A 257 4.64 -11.82 -26.69
C GLU A 257 4.23 -13.11 -25.98
N GLN A 258 4.97 -13.55 -24.95
CA GLN A 258 4.60 -14.71 -24.15
C GLN A 258 3.29 -14.49 -23.35
N ALA A 259 3.09 -13.30 -22.79
CA ALA A 259 1.86 -12.96 -22.09
C ALA A 259 0.63 -13.00 -23.04
N VAL A 260 0.76 -12.47 -24.25
CA VAL A 260 -0.28 -12.54 -25.29
C VAL A 260 -0.52 -13.98 -25.75
N ALA A 261 0.54 -14.80 -25.89
CA ALA A 261 0.40 -16.21 -26.26
C ALA A 261 -0.40 -17.00 -25.21
N LEU A 262 -0.11 -16.77 -23.91
CA LEU A 262 -0.88 -17.39 -22.82
C LEU A 262 -2.34 -16.94 -22.84
N ALA A 263 -2.59 -15.64 -22.93
CA ALA A 263 -3.94 -15.08 -22.96
C ALA A 263 -4.75 -15.67 -24.14
N ARG A 264 -4.10 -15.81 -25.31
CA ARG A 264 -4.74 -16.45 -26.49
C ARG A 264 -5.04 -17.92 -26.28
N ALA A 265 -4.14 -18.67 -25.64
CA ALA A 265 -4.31 -20.09 -25.37
C ALA A 265 -5.52 -20.40 -24.48
N VAL A 266 -5.88 -19.46 -23.59
CA VAL A 266 -7.05 -19.61 -22.70
C VAL A 266 -8.29 -18.83 -23.17
N GLY A 267 -8.28 -18.32 -24.39
CA GLY A 267 -9.41 -17.57 -24.97
C GLY A 267 -9.75 -16.30 -24.16
N TYR A 268 -8.74 -15.60 -23.68
CA TYR A 268 -8.90 -14.46 -22.76
C TYR A 268 -9.48 -13.24 -23.45
N HIS A 269 -10.42 -12.58 -22.80
CA HIS A 269 -10.85 -11.22 -23.11
C HIS A 269 -10.92 -10.39 -21.81
N SER A 270 -11.07 -9.06 -21.91
CA SER A 270 -10.98 -8.09 -20.81
C SER A 270 -9.53 -7.80 -20.41
N ALA A 271 -9.36 -6.99 -19.35
CA ALA A 271 -8.04 -6.73 -18.76
C ALA A 271 -7.59 -7.89 -17.88
N GLY A 272 -6.34 -8.28 -18.01
CA GLY A 272 -5.68 -9.29 -17.19
C GLY A 272 -4.19 -9.00 -17.07
N THR A 273 -3.53 -9.69 -16.17
CA THR A 273 -2.10 -9.47 -15.91
C THR A 273 -1.38 -10.80 -15.81
N VAL A 274 -0.28 -10.94 -16.55
CA VAL A 274 0.62 -12.09 -16.46
C VAL A 274 1.83 -11.69 -15.63
N GLU A 275 1.99 -12.32 -14.47
CA GLU A 275 3.07 -12.05 -13.53
C GLU A 275 4.27 -12.95 -13.79
N PHE A 276 5.46 -12.35 -13.76
CA PHE A 276 6.72 -13.04 -13.95
C PHE A 276 7.69 -12.75 -12.80
N ILE A 277 8.51 -13.75 -12.49
CA ILE A 277 9.71 -13.56 -11.71
C ILE A 277 10.90 -13.44 -12.66
N VAL A 278 11.74 -12.42 -12.43
CA VAL A 278 12.86 -12.11 -13.30
C VAL A 278 14.15 -12.14 -12.49
N ASP A 279 15.15 -12.91 -12.97
CA ASP A 279 16.46 -13.00 -12.32
C ASP A 279 17.40 -11.84 -12.72
N ARG A 280 18.59 -11.77 -12.09
CA ARG A 280 19.60 -10.76 -12.37
C ARG A 280 20.16 -10.78 -13.80
N HIS A 281 19.95 -11.88 -14.55
CA HIS A 281 20.38 -12.05 -15.94
C HIS A 281 19.27 -11.74 -16.94
N ARG A 282 18.09 -11.27 -16.46
CA ARG A 282 16.87 -11.03 -17.24
C ARG A 282 16.22 -12.30 -17.78
N ASN A 283 16.55 -13.48 -17.24
CA ASN A 283 15.71 -14.64 -17.47
C ASN A 283 14.40 -14.43 -16.71
N PHE A 284 13.28 -14.66 -17.38
CA PHE A 284 11.98 -14.45 -16.79
C PHE A 284 11.14 -15.73 -16.83
N TYR A 285 10.33 -15.91 -15.82
CA TYR A 285 9.58 -17.13 -15.62
C TYR A 285 8.17 -16.79 -15.14
N PHE A 286 7.18 -17.41 -15.73
CA PHE A 286 5.78 -17.29 -15.37
C PHE A 286 5.54 -17.65 -13.90
N LEU A 287 4.81 -16.78 -13.21
CA LEU A 287 4.37 -16.98 -11.83
C LEU A 287 2.89 -17.38 -11.80
N GLU A 288 2.04 -16.48 -12.27
CA GLU A 288 0.59 -16.64 -12.30
C GLU A 288 -0.03 -15.66 -13.30
N MET A 289 -1.30 -15.86 -13.63
CA MET A 289 -2.10 -14.88 -14.36
C MET A 289 -3.27 -14.44 -13.50
N ASN A 290 -3.34 -13.15 -13.22
CA ASN A 290 -4.48 -12.54 -12.56
C ASN A 290 -5.56 -12.21 -13.58
N THR A 291 -6.69 -12.88 -13.44
CA THR A 291 -7.83 -12.79 -14.39
C THR A 291 -8.78 -11.64 -14.04
N ARG A 292 -8.22 -10.48 -13.75
CA ARG A 292 -8.91 -9.27 -13.31
C ARG A 292 -8.08 -8.02 -13.55
N LEU A 293 -8.69 -6.87 -13.34
CA LEU A 293 -7.96 -5.62 -13.20
C LEU A 293 -7.06 -5.67 -11.95
N GLN A 294 -5.83 -5.16 -12.04
CA GLN A 294 -4.91 -5.07 -10.91
C GLN A 294 -5.08 -3.74 -10.16
N VAL A 295 -4.66 -3.71 -8.88
CA VAL A 295 -4.62 -2.48 -8.06
C VAL A 295 -3.81 -1.41 -8.78
N GLU A 296 -2.63 -1.78 -9.26
CA GLU A 296 -1.59 -0.96 -9.90
C GLU A 296 -1.85 -0.61 -11.38
N HIS A 297 -3.07 -0.84 -11.89
CA HIS A 297 -3.43 -0.45 -13.26
C HIS A 297 -3.18 1.05 -13.59
N PRO A 298 -3.28 1.99 -12.61
CA PRO A 298 -3.08 3.40 -12.89
C PRO A 298 -1.71 3.75 -13.49
N VAL A 299 -0.62 3.04 -13.14
CA VAL A 299 0.69 3.35 -13.74
C VAL A 299 0.73 2.99 -15.22
N THR A 300 0.08 1.91 -15.63
CA THR A 300 -0.10 1.57 -17.05
C THR A 300 -0.94 2.62 -17.76
N GLU A 301 -2.06 3.04 -17.17
CA GLU A 301 -2.91 4.10 -17.74
C GLU A 301 -2.15 5.41 -17.94
N LEU A 302 -1.33 5.82 -16.97
CA LEU A 302 -0.56 7.06 -17.03
C LEU A 302 0.51 7.06 -18.13
N VAL A 303 1.15 5.91 -18.41
CA VAL A 303 2.19 5.83 -19.45
C VAL A 303 1.63 5.50 -20.84
N THR A 304 0.43 4.92 -20.93
CA THR A 304 -0.21 4.60 -22.23
C THR A 304 -1.25 5.62 -22.68
N GLY A 305 -1.77 6.42 -21.74
CA GLY A 305 -2.90 7.34 -22.00
C GLY A 305 -4.25 6.65 -22.13
N LEU A 306 -4.34 5.33 -21.81
CA LEU A 306 -5.56 4.54 -21.90
C LEU A 306 -6.34 4.55 -20.58
N ASP A 307 -7.65 4.31 -20.61
CA ASP A 307 -8.49 4.01 -19.44
C ASP A 307 -8.91 2.54 -19.50
N LEU A 308 -8.29 1.70 -18.67
CA LEU A 308 -8.53 0.25 -18.66
C LEU A 308 -9.94 -0.10 -18.21
N VAL A 309 -10.55 0.66 -17.31
CA VAL A 309 -11.93 0.45 -16.87
C VAL A 309 -12.90 0.73 -18.01
N GLU A 310 -12.69 1.81 -18.79
CA GLU A 310 -13.48 2.08 -19.99
C GLU A 310 -13.36 0.94 -21.00
N LEU A 311 -12.13 0.50 -21.28
CA LEU A 311 -11.89 -0.57 -22.25
C LEU A 311 -12.53 -1.90 -21.81
N MET A 312 -12.50 -2.22 -20.51
CA MET A 312 -13.21 -3.39 -19.97
C MET A 312 -14.71 -3.30 -20.19
N ILE A 313 -15.32 -2.14 -19.95
CA ILE A 313 -16.75 -1.89 -20.18
C ILE A 313 -17.10 -2.04 -21.66
N ARG A 314 -16.31 -1.44 -22.56
CA ARG A 314 -16.53 -1.52 -24.02
C ARG A 314 -16.39 -2.96 -24.55
N VAL A 315 -15.35 -3.67 -24.13
CA VAL A 315 -15.16 -5.10 -24.48
C VAL A 315 -16.33 -5.95 -23.97
N ALA A 316 -16.79 -5.73 -22.76
CA ALA A 316 -17.94 -6.44 -22.20
C ALA A 316 -19.24 -6.14 -22.99
N ALA A 317 -19.36 -4.92 -23.52
CA ALA A 317 -20.46 -4.53 -24.42
C ALA A 317 -20.33 -5.08 -25.85
N GLY A 318 -19.25 -5.84 -26.17
CA GLY A 318 -19.01 -6.47 -27.46
C GLY A 318 -18.24 -5.60 -28.47
N GLU A 319 -17.72 -4.44 -28.05
CA GLU A 319 -16.92 -3.59 -28.92
C GLU A 319 -15.51 -4.19 -29.13
N PRO A 320 -14.94 -4.10 -30.35
CA PRO A 320 -13.55 -4.47 -30.59
C PRO A 320 -12.60 -3.46 -29.96
N LEU A 321 -11.34 -3.87 -29.74
CA LEU A 321 -10.29 -2.95 -29.32
C LEU A 321 -10.10 -1.85 -30.39
N PRO A 322 -10.04 -0.57 -29.99
CA PRO A 322 -9.92 0.56 -30.93
C PRO A 322 -8.49 0.77 -31.45
N PHE A 323 -7.54 -0.08 -31.11
CA PHE A 323 -6.11 0.00 -31.47
C PHE A 323 -5.50 -1.42 -31.59
N ARG A 324 -4.35 -1.51 -32.25
CA ARG A 324 -3.54 -2.69 -32.42
C ARG A 324 -2.27 -2.62 -31.58
N GLN A 325 -1.49 -3.70 -31.52
CA GLN A 325 -0.23 -3.75 -30.75
C GLN A 325 0.77 -2.66 -31.20
N GLU A 326 0.85 -2.38 -32.51
CA GLU A 326 1.74 -1.36 -33.05
C GLU A 326 1.37 0.08 -32.65
N ASP A 327 0.13 0.31 -32.20
CA ASP A 327 -0.35 1.62 -31.77
C ASP A 327 -0.03 1.91 -30.29
N VAL A 328 0.27 0.86 -29.52
CA VAL A 328 0.59 1.01 -28.10
C VAL A 328 1.92 1.74 -27.92
N ARG A 329 1.89 2.87 -27.20
CA ARG A 329 3.08 3.65 -26.85
C ARG A 329 3.20 3.73 -25.33
N LEU A 330 4.44 3.66 -24.85
CA LEU A 330 4.77 3.95 -23.44
C LEU A 330 5.49 5.29 -23.40
N GLU A 331 4.84 6.29 -22.81
CA GLU A 331 5.36 7.66 -22.75
C GLU A 331 5.63 8.09 -21.32
N GLY A 332 6.88 8.48 -21.04
CA GLY A 332 7.32 8.91 -19.74
C GLY A 332 7.44 7.76 -18.74
N TRP A 333 7.21 8.06 -17.47
CA TRP A 333 7.36 7.15 -16.33
C TRP A 333 6.28 7.41 -15.31
N ALA A 334 5.68 6.39 -14.72
CA ALA A 334 4.70 6.53 -13.67
C ALA A 334 5.08 5.69 -12.45
N ILE A 335 4.79 6.21 -11.27
CA ILE A 335 4.99 5.53 -9.98
C ILE A 335 3.67 5.59 -9.23
N GLU A 336 3.26 4.45 -8.67
CA GLU A 336 2.16 4.34 -7.73
C GLU A 336 2.72 4.04 -6.34
N ALA A 337 2.17 4.67 -5.32
CA ALA A 337 2.44 4.40 -3.91
C ALA A 337 1.11 4.09 -3.21
N ARG A 338 1.00 2.91 -2.60
CA ARG A 338 -0.21 2.49 -1.89
C ARG A 338 -0.21 3.05 -0.49
N VAL A 339 -1.16 3.94 -0.22
CA VAL A 339 -1.33 4.55 1.10
C VAL A 339 -2.24 3.67 1.95
N TYR A 340 -1.66 3.07 2.98
CA TYR A 340 -2.34 2.18 3.92
C TYR A 340 -2.49 2.82 5.30
N ALA A 341 -3.59 2.51 5.97
CA ALA A 341 -3.81 2.78 7.39
C ALA A 341 -3.05 1.72 8.23
N GLU A 342 -1.75 1.87 8.32
CA GLU A 342 -0.82 0.98 9.03
C GLU A 342 0.20 1.82 9.80
N ASP A 343 0.68 1.30 10.94
CA ASP A 343 1.73 1.94 11.74
C ASP A 343 3.11 1.33 11.43
N PRO A 344 3.95 1.99 10.62
CA PRO A 344 5.28 1.48 10.28
C PRO A 344 6.21 1.33 11.49
N GLY A 345 6.06 2.18 12.51
CA GLY A 345 6.85 2.12 13.75
C GLY A 345 6.51 0.92 14.63
N ARG A 346 5.31 0.39 14.48
CA ARG A 346 4.81 -0.78 15.20
C ARG A 346 4.72 -2.04 14.33
N GLY A 347 5.64 -2.19 13.35
CA GLY A 347 5.70 -3.36 12.49
C GLY A 347 4.55 -3.42 11.46
N PHE A 348 4.03 -2.23 11.07
CA PHE A 348 2.92 -2.08 10.11
C PHE A 348 1.61 -2.71 10.60
N LEU A 349 1.35 -2.62 11.89
CA LEU A 349 0.06 -3.02 12.42
C LEU A 349 -1.05 -2.15 11.81
N PRO A 350 -2.19 -2.75 11.39
CA PRO A 350 -3.33 -1.99 10.90
C PRO A 350 -3.81 -0.96 11.93
N SER A 351 -4.19 0.21 11.45
CA SER A 351 -4.68 1.32 12.27
C SER A 351 -6.08 1.69 11.83
N VAL A 352 -7.04 1.48 12.70
CA VAL A 352 -8.45 1.77 12.45
C VAL A 352 -8.87 3.09 13.09
N GLY A 353 -10.01 3.62 12.67
CA GLY A 353 -10.63 4.80 13.26
C GLY A 353 -10.99 5.87 12.25
N ARG A 354 -11.44 7.01 12.79
CA ARG A 354 -11.94 8.13 11.98
C ARG A 354 -10.80 8.93 11.36
N VAL A 355 -10.89 9.20 10.07
CA VAL A 355 -10.02 10.14 9.34
C VAL A 355 -10.42 11.56 9.72
N VAL A 356 -9.62 12.21 10.59
CA VAL A 356 -9.94 13.53 11.18
C VAL A 356 -9.61 14.66 10.21
N ARG A 357 -8.55 14.51 9.42
CA ARG A 357 -8.16 15.42 8.34
C ARG A 357 -7.74 14.62 7.13
N TYR A 358 -8.20 15.05 5.97
CA TYR A 358 -7.85 14.45 4.69
C TYR A 358 -7.75 15.52 3.60
N ARG A 359 -6.58 15.63 2.98
CA ARG A 359 -6.38 16.53 1.84
C ARG A 359 -5.41 15.89 0.86
N GLU A 360 -5.91 15.57 -0.33
CA GLU A 360 -5.13 15.02 -1.42
C GLU A 360 -4.15 16.04 -1.98
N PRO A 361 -2.96 15.61 -2.43
CA PRO A 361 -2.09 16.45 -3.23
C PRO A 361 -2.70 16.68 -4.61
N HIS A 362 -2.57 17.89 -5.13
CA HIS A 362 -3.03 18.27 -6.46
C HIS A 362 -1.88 18.75 -7.32
N GLY A 363 -1.94 18.50 -8.63
CA GLY A 363 -0.95 18.97 -9.58
C GLY A 363 -1.10 18.31 -10.94
N LYS A 364 -0.45 18.90 -11.94
CA LYS A 364 -0.31 18.25 -13.25
C LYS A 364 0.50 16.96 -13.06
N ASP A 365 0.03 15.88 -13.63
CA ASP A 365 0.67 14.56 -13.53
C ASP A 365 0.67 13.92 -12.12
N ILE A 366 -0.21 14.37 -11.22
CA ILE A 366 -0.56 13.72 -9.97
C ILE A 366 -1.99 13.20 -10.07
N ARG A 367 -2.19 11.94 -9.70
CA ARG A 367 -3.49 11.29 -9.59
C ARG A 367 -3.60 10.62 -8.23
N VAL A 368 -4.75 10.80 -7.59
CA VAL A 368 -5.10 10.09 -6.37
C VAL A 368 -6.40 9.32 -6.60
N ASP A 369 -6.34 8.00 -6.44
CA ASP A 369 -7.53 7.15 -6.39
C ASP A 369 -7.81 6.85 -4.92
N SER A 370 -8.82 7.50 -4.36
CA SER A 370 -9.18 7.42 -2.94
C SER A 370 -10.51 6.73 -2.72
N GLY A 371 -10.60 5.98 -1.63
CA GLY A 371 -11.83 5.39 -1.12
C GLY A 371 -12.39 6.08 0.12
N VAL A 372 -11.72 7.14 0.61
CA VAL A 372 -12.09 7.87 1.83
C VAL A 372 -12.13 9.37 1.62
N VAL A 373 -12.80 10.05 2.53
CA VAL A 373 -12.83 11.51 2.67
C VAL A 373 -12.64 11.90 4.13
N GLU A 374 -12.46 13.18 4.41
CA GLU A 374 -12.44 13.69 5.79
C GLU A 374 -13.75 13.30 6.51
N GLY A 375 -13.63 12.71 7.69
CA GLY A 375 -14.77 12.19 8.47
C GLY A 375 -15.07 10.70 8.26
N ALA A 376 -14.56 10.07 7.18
CA ALA A 376 -14.73 8.64 6.93
C ALA A 376 -14.07 7.78 8.02
N GLU A 377 -14.52 6.55 8.15
CA GLU A 377 -13.96 5.58 9.09
C GLU A 377 -13.21 4.46 8.37
N VAL A 378 -11.99 4.17 8.82
CA VAL A 378 -11.24 2.99 8.40
C VAL A 378 -11.68 1.82 9.27
N SER A 379 -12.39 0.87 8.66
CA SER A 379 -12.99 -0.28 9.32
C SER A 379 -12.01 -1.43 9.53
N ILE A 380 -12.21 -2.23 10.59
CA ILE A 380 -11.47 -3.47 10.85
C ILE A 380 -11.83 -4.62 9.90
N HIS A 381 -12.94 -4.51 9.18
CA HIS A 381 -13.49 -5.63 8.41
C HIS A 381 -12.89 -5.80 7.01
N TYR A 382 -12.16 -4.79 6.52
CA TYR A 382 -11.69 -4.73 5.13
C TYR A 382 -10.21 -4.36 5.04
N ASP A 383 -9.68 -4.32 3.81
CA ASP A 383 -8.33 -3.90 3.52
C ASP A 383 -8.06 -2.47 4.03
N PRO A 384 -6.90 -2.21 4.66
CA PRO A 384 -6.57 -0.90 5.22
C PRO A 384 -6.18 0.16 4.18
N MET A 385 -6.32 -0.10 2.88
CA MET A 385 -5.98 0.85 1.83
C MET A 385 -6.86 2.10 1.89
N ILE A 386 -6.22 3.25 2.08
CA ILE A 386 -6.85 4.57 2.09
C ILE A 386 -6.96 5.09 0.66
N ALA A 387 -5.83 5.09 -0.05
CA ALA A 387 -5.71 5.64 -1.39
C ALA A 387 -4.49 5.09 -2.13
N LYS A 388 -4.45 5.32 -3.45
CA LYS A 388 -3.27 5.15 -4.30
C LYS A 388 -2.83 6.52 -4.79
N LEU A 389 -1.59 6.89 -4.51
CA LEU A 389 -0.96 8.08 -5.04
C LEU A 389 -0.14 7.70 -6.27
N CYS A 390 -0.49 8.25 -7.42
CA CYS A 390 0.22 8.02 -8.67
C CYS A 390 0.84 9.33 -9.17
N ALA A 391 2.11 9.28 -9.57
CA ALA A 391 2.85 10.41 -10.11
C ALA A 391 3.49 10.05 -11.45
N ARG A 392 3.32 10.93 -12.46
CA ARG A 392 3.93 10.79 -13.79
C ARG A 392 5.08 11.77 -13.95
N GLY A 393 6.15 11.34 -14.63
CA GLY A 393 7.27 12.20 -15.07
C GLY A 393 7.64 11.92 -16.52
N HIS A 394 8.43 12.81 -17.14
CA HIS A 394 8.98 12.57 -18.46
C HIS A 394 10.06 11.45 -18.42
N ASP A 395 10.64 11.22 -17.26
CA ASP A 395 11.54 10.12 -16.95
C ASP A 395 11.33 9.63 -15.50
N ARG A 396 12.05 8.57 -15.12
CA ARG A 396 11.95 7.96 -13.80
C ARG A 396 12.30 8.93 -12.66
N ARG A 397 13.36 9.72 -12.84
CA ARG A 397 13.82 10.68 -11.82
C ARG A 397 12.78 11.76 -11.56
N ALA A 398 12.17 12.29 -12.62
CA ALA A 398 11.09 13.27 -12.51
C ALA A 398 9.84 12.67 -11.84
N ALA A 399 9.48 11.41 -12.16
CA ALA A 399 8.36 10.72 -11.51
C ALA A 399 8.62 10.50 -10.01
N ILE A 400 9.82 10.05 -9.61
CA ILE A 400 10.21 9.91 -8.20
C ILE A 400 10.14 11.24 -7.46
N ALA A 401 10.73 12.30 -8.02
CA ALA A 401 10.74 13.62 -7.40
C ALA A 401 9.30 14.13 -7.15
N ARG A 402 8.43 13.96 -8.14
CA ARG A 402 7.02 14.36 -8.07
C ARG A 402 6.23 13.50 -7.08
N ALA A 403 6.46 12.19 -7.04
CA ALA A 403 5.83 11.31 -6.05
C ALA A 403 6.22 11.70 -4.62
N ARG A 404 7.49 12.01 -4.36
CA ARG A 404 7.96 12.47 -3.05
C ARG A 404 7.34 13.80 -2.63
N GLU A 405 7.30 14.79 -3.55
CA GLU A 405 6.65 16.08 -3.29
C GLU A 405 5.15 15.90 -2.97
N ALA A 406 4.48 15.02 -3.71
CA ALA A 406 3.08 14.71 -3.49
C ALA A 406 2.84 14.00 -2.15
N LEU A 407 3.71 13.04 -1.74
CA LEU A 407 3.63 12.38 -0.44
C LEU A 407 3.79 13.38 0.72
N ASP A 408 4.72 14.33 0.61
CA ASP A 408 4.92 15.38 1.61
C ASP A 408 3.70 16.33 1.71
N ALA A 409 2.95 16.49 0.62
CA ALA A 409 1.73 17.30 0.58
C ALA A 409 0.44 16.53 0.96
N PHE A 410 0.49 15.20 0.99
CA PHE A 410 -0.67 14.36 1.29
C PHE A 410 -0.98 14.36 2.78
N LEU A 411 -1.98 15.14 3.18
CA LEU A 411 -2.38 15.28 4.56
C LEU A 411 -3.38 14.22 4.98
N ILE A 412 -3.00 13.39 5.94
CA ILE A 412 -3.88 12.44 6.63
C ILE A 412 -3.66 12.59 8.13
N ARG A 413 -4.73 12.69 8.92
CA ARG A 413 -4.72 12.65 10.39
C ARG A 413 -5.86 11.79 10.89
N GLY A 414 -5.64 11.13 12.00
CA GLY A 414 -6.53 10.15 12.63
C GLY A 414 -5.80 8.82 12.74
N PRO A 415 -6.07 7.85 11.85
CA PRO A 415 -5.33 6.60 11.83
C PRO A 415 -3.83 6.82 11.54
N ALA A 416 -2.97 5.97 12.09
CA ALA A 416 -1.59 5.87 11.62
C ALA A 416 -1.57 5.42 10.16
N HIS A 417 -0.57 5.86 9.40
CA HIS A 417 -0.47 5.60 7.98
C HIS A 417 0.99 5.48 7.53
N ASN A 418 1.21 4.87 6.38
CA ASN A 418 2.55 4.55 5.86
C ASN A 418 3.20 5.65 5.00
N LEU A 419 2.66 6.88 4.91
CA LEU A 419 3.20 7.94 4.04
C LEU A 419 4.69 8.24 4.26
N SER A 420 5.13 8.29 5.53
CA SER A 420 6.53 8.52 5.88
C SER A 420 7.43 7.39 5.37
N PHE A 421 6.97 6.16 5.46
CA PHE A 421 7.68 5.00 4.95
C PHE A 421 7.78 5.01 3.42
N LEU A 422 6.68 5.33 2.71
CA LEU A 422 6.67 5.47 1.25
C LEU A 422 7.67 6.53 0.78
N SER A 423 7.70 7.69 1.44
CA SER A 423 8.65 8.76 1.14
C SER A 423 10.10 8.32 1.36
N ALA A 424 10.37 7.56 2.43
CA ALA A 424 11.70 7.01 2.72
C ALA A 424 12.15 5.98 1.69
N VAL A 425 11.26 5.10 1.23
CA VAL A 425 11.56 4.13 0.16
C VAL A 425 11.93 4.84 -1.13
N LEU A 426 11.14 5.84 -1.55
CA LEU A 426 11.44 6.63 -2.75
C LEU A 426 12.72 7.47 -2.64
N ALA A 427 13.13 7.84 -1.41
CA ALA A 427 14.36 8.55 -1.14
C ALA A 427 15.60 7.66 -1.13
N HIS A 428 15.41 6.35 -0.94
CA HIS A 428 16.52 5.41 -0.74
C HIS A 428 17.42 5.32 -1.99
N PRO A 429 18.76 5.40 -1.86
CA PRO A 429 19.69 5.37 -3.01
C PRO A 429 19.48 4.16 -3.90
N ARG A 430 19.35 2.97 -3.33
CA ARG A 430 19.12 1.73 -4.07
C ARG A 430 17.81 1.76 -4.89
N PHE A 431 16.75 2.41 -4.38
CA PHE A 431 15.52 2.64 -5.14
C PHE A 431 15.76 3.60 -6.30
N GLN A 432 16.41 4.72 -6.05
CA GLN A 432 16.70 5.73 -7.08
C GLN A 432 17.57 5.19 -8.21
N GLU A 433 18.53 4.33 -7.90
CA GLU A 433 19.38 3.63 -8.86
C GLU A 433 18.65 2.49 -9.61
N GLY A 434 17.42 2.16 -9.23
CA GLY A 434 16.66 1.06 -9.86
C GLY A 434 17.15 -0.34 -9.48
N ARG A 435 17.94 -0.49 -8.43
CA ARG A 435 18.40 -1.80 -7.91
C ARG A 435 17.36 -2.41 -6.97
N LEU A 436 16.26 -2.88 -7.56
CA LEU A 436 15.10 -3.39 -6.85
C LEU A 436 15.14 -4.92 -6.77
N SER A 437 14.53 -5.45 -5.69
CA SER A 437 14.27 -6.88 -5.50
C SER A 437 13.06 -7.05 -4.59
N THR A 438 12.45 -8.24 -4.58
CA THR A 438 11.33 -8.53 -3.65
C THR A 438 11.77 -8.54 -2.18
N GLY A 439 13.08 -8.65 -1.91
CA GLY A 439 13.70 -8.55 -0.59
C GLY A 439 14.01 -7.13 -0.11
N PHE A 440 13.87 -6.12 -1.00
CA PHE A 440 14.31 -4.74 -0.76
C PHE A 440 13.88 -4.17 0.60
N ILE A 441 12.59 -4.26 0.94
CA ILE A 441 12.08 -3.69 2.21
C ILE A 441 12.67 -4.40 3.43
N ALA A 442 12.75 -5.73 3.39
CA ALA A 442 13.30 -6.50 4.50
C ALA A 442 14.79 -6.23 4.71
N GLU A 443 15.55 -6.06 3.61
CA GLU A 443 16.99 -5.82 3.61
C GLU A 443 17.34 -4.41 4.10
N GLU A 444 16.60 -3.38 3.66
CA GLU A 444 16.95 -1.97 3.89
C GLU A 444 16.22 -1.34 5.10
N PHE A 445 15.01 -1.81 5.43
CA PHE A 445 14.20 -1.22 6.50
C PHE A 445 13.87 -2.19 7.64
N GLY A 446 14.04 -3.50 7.44
CA GLY A 446 13.70 -4.51 8.43
C GLY A 446 12.19 -4.58 8.71
N GLU A 447 11.84 -5.04 9.94
CA GLU A 447 10.43 -5.23 10.32
C GLU A 447 9.75 -3.95 10.85
N ARG A 448 10.52 -2.96 11.31
CA ARG A 448 10.01 -1.71 11.92
C ARG A 448 10.71 -0.50 11.30
N PHE A 449 9.93 0.42 10.78
CA PHE A 449 10.45 1.66 10.28
C PHE A 449 10.56 2.70 11.41
N ARG A 450 11.74 3.25 11.63
CA ARG A 450 12.02 4.21 12.71
C ARG A 450 12.10 5.68 12.23
N GLY A 451 11.60 5.97 11.03
CA GLY A 451 11.72 7.27 10.38
C GLY A 451 12.95 7.36 9.47
N ALA A 452 12.92 8.29 8.54
CA ALA A 452 14.03 8.60 7.65
C ALA A 452 14.96 9.64 8.30
N GLY A 453 16.27 9.52 8.07
CA GLY A 453 17.22 10.58 8.35
C GLY A 453 17.15 11.67 7.28
N LEU A 454 17.36 12.92 7.67
CA LEU A 454 17.50 14.03 6.73
C LEU A 454 18.96 14.52 6.70
N PRO A 455 19.45 14.99 5.55
CA PRO A 455 20.79 15.57 5.48
C PRO A 455 20.88 16.85 6.33
N PRO A 456 22.08 17.20 6.87
CA PRO A 456 22.26 18.34 7.75
C PRO A 456 21.74 19.66 7.17
N GLU A 457 21.96 19.89 5.88
CA GLU A 457 21.51 21.10 5.17
C GLU A 457 19.97 21.21 5.17
N ARG A 458 19.25 20.09 5.06
CA ARG A 458 17.79 20.06 5.13
C ARG A 458 17.29 20.33 6.56
N LEU A 459 18.00 19.84 7.58
CA LEU A 459 17.67 20.15 8.98
C LEU A 459 17.84 21.63 9.28
N GLU A 460 18.90 22.30 8.78
CA GLU A 460 19.10 23.74 8.88
C GLU A 460 17.97 24.52 8.21
N GLU A 461 17.56 24.11 6.98
CA GLU A 461 16.45 24.72 6.26
C GLU A 461 15.14 24.59 7.04
N ILE A 462 14.85 23.41 7.60
CA ILE A 462 13.66 23.17 8.44
C ILE A 462 13.73 24.04 9.72
N ALA A 463 14.89 24.15 10.35
CA ALA A 463 15.07 25.03 11.50
C ALA A 463 14.74 26.49 11.14
N GLY A 464 15.23 26.97 10.00
CA GLY A 464 14.91 28.31 9.50
C GLY A 464 13.41 28.50 9.23
N VAL A 465 12.76 27.51 8.57
CA VAL A 465 11.32 27.55 8.33
C VAL A 465 10.55 27.62 9.65
N THR A 466 10.90 26.82 10.67
CA THR A 466 10.18 26.83 11.96
C THR A 466 10.31 28.16 12.71
N VAL A 467 11.47 28.86 12.60
CA VAL A 467 11.61 30.24 13.11
C VAL A 467 10.66 31.17 12.33
N ARG A 468 10.61 31.09 10.99
CA ARG A 468 9.68 31.90 10.18
C ARG A 468 8.23 31.68 10.60
N LEU A 469 7.79 30.43 10.78
CA LEU A 469 6.44 30.11 11.26
C LEU A 469 6.18 30.74 12.64
N ARG A 470 7.18 30.74 13.53
CA ARG A 470 7.06 31.36 14.86
C ARG A 470 6.89 32.86 14.76
N LEU A 471 7.64 33.53 13.87
CA LEU A 471 7.53 34.97 13.61
C LEU A 471 6.13 35.30 13.05
N ASP A 472 5.62 34.55 12.08
CA ASP A 472 4.28 34.77 11.49
C ASP A 472 3.18 34.60 12.53
N ARG A 473 3.27 33.56 13.38
CA ARG A 473 2.36 33.36 14.50
C ARG A 473 2.40 34.54 15.48
N ALA A 474 3.61 35.00 15.83
CA ALA A 474 3.78 36.13 16.74
C ALA A 474 3.26 37.46 16.14
N ARG A 475 3.44 37.71 14.84
CA ARG A 475 2.84 38.85 14.13
C ARG A 475 1.30 38.81 14.21
N ARG A 476 0.70 37.63 14.01
CA ARG A 476 -0.75 37.46 14.13
C ARG A 476 -1.22 37.71 15.55
N GLU A 477 -0.56 37.16 16.54
CA GLU A 477 -0.83 37.41 17.98
C GLU A 477 -0.67 38.91 18.32
N ALA A 478 0.29 39.60 17.67
CA ALA A 478 0.51 41.03 17.82
C ALA A 478 -0.65 41.89 17.27
N ARG A 479 -1.48 41.38 16.36
CA ARG A 479 -2.65 42.11 15.83
C ARG A 479 -3.90 42.01 16.72
N ALA A 480 -3.85 41.26 17.83
CA ALA A 480 -4.97 41.15 18.76
C ALA A 480 -5.27 42.52 19.39
N SER A 481 -6.57 42.83 19.57
CA SER A 481 -7.04 44.05 20.24
C SER A 481 -6.77 43.99 21.76
N GLY A 482 -6.91 45.13 22.46
CA GLY A 482 -6.80 45.22 23.92
C GLY A 482 -5.39 45.32 24.44
N LYS A 483 -4.41 45.68 23.62
CA LYS A 483 -3.03 45.94 24.03
C LYS A 483 -2.86 47.33 24.66
N LEU A 484 -1.87 47.46 25.51
CA LEU A 484 -1.54 48.73 26.13
C LEU A 484 -1.19 49.80 25.08
N PRO A 485 -1.57 51.09 25.30
CA PRO A 485 -1.19 52.17 24.40
C PRO A 485 0.34 52.22 24.21
N GLY A 486 0.77 52.35 22.95
CA GLY A 486 2.18 52.42 22.61
C GLY A 486 2.92 51.09 22.51
N TRP A 487 2.24 49.96 22.82
CA TRP A 487 2.87 48.65 22.60
C TRP A 487 3.08 48.39 21.11
N ARG A 488 4.32 48.00 20.76
CA ARG A 488 4.71 47.60 19.38
C ARG A 488 5.36 46.24 19.42
N TYR A 489 4.98 45.40 18.48
CA TYR A 489 5.66 44.12 18.25
C TYR A 489 7.11 44.38 17.83
N ARG A 490 8.01 43.71 18.50
CA ARG A 490 9.43 43.64 18.11
C ARG A 490 9.81 42.17 18.02
N PRO A 491 10.23 41.68 16.84
CA PRO A 491 10.66 40.31 16.72
C PRO A 491 11.91 40.06 17.58
N GLU A 492 11.94 38.89 18.22
CA GLU A 492 13.15 38.39 18.88
C GLU A 492 14.21 38.14 17.82
N ARG A 493 15.47 38.45 18.16
CA ARG A 493 16.59 38.30 17.23
C ARG A 493 17.24 36.92 17.31
N ASP A 494 17.44 36.38 18.50
CA ASP A 494 18.21 35.16 18.73
C ASP A 494 17.29 34.02 19.18
N TRP A 495 17.30 32.98 18.39
CA TRP A 495 16.49 31.78 18.57
C TRP A 495 17.35 30.54 18.75
N VAL A 496 16.81 29.53 19.42
CA VAL A 496 17.34 28.18 19.48
C VAL A 496 16.25 27.25 18.99
N VAL A 497 16.54 26.53 17.92
CA VAL A 497 15.68 25.48 17.37
C VAL A 497 16.28 24.14 17.74
N GLN A 498 15.48 23.29 18.40
CA GLN A 498 15.86 21.93 18.73
C GLN A 498 15.03 20.98 17.86
N LEU A 499 15.70 20.21 16.99
CA LEU A 499 15.11 19.16 16.15
C LEU A 499 15.58 17.80 16.70
N ASP A 500 14.67 17.05 17.36
CA ASP A 500 14.96 15.72 17.96
C ASP A 500 16.31 15.64 18.71
N GLY A 501 16.61 16.68 19.50
CA GLY A 501 17.84 16.73 20.30
C GLY A 501 19.00 17.51 19.66
N VAL A 502 19.00 17.70 18.33
CA VAL A 502 20.00 18.57 17.66
C VAL A 502 19.58 20.03 17.79
N CYS A 503 20.49 20.87 18.31
CA CYS A 503 20.21 22.28 18.53
C CYS A 503 20.88 23.16 17.46
N PHE A 504 20.12 24.11 16.92
CA PHE A 504 20.56 25.12 15.97
C PHE A 504 20.41 26.51 16.59
N ALA A 505 21.49 27.26 16.66
CA ALA A 505 21.43 28.69 16.96
C ALA A 505 21.02 29.42 15.68
N VAL A 506 19.99 30.26 15.77
CA VAL A 506 19.43 30.99 14.62
C VAL A 506 19.35 32.44 14.97
N THR A 507 20.00 33.31 14.17
CA THR A 507 19.95 34.76 14.32
C THR A 507 19.13 35.38 13.19
N LEU A 508 18.11 36.15 13.53
CA LEU A 508 17.31 36.93 12.60
C LEU A 508 18.11 38.19 12.16
N LEU A 509 18.47 38.26 10.89
CA LEU A 509 19.20 39.38 10.29
C LEU A 509 18.25 40.41 9.70
N ALA A 510 17.21 39.97 9.00
CA ALA A 510 16.16 40.84 8.45
C ALA A 510 14.81 40.10 8.48
N ASP A 511 13.74 40.86 8.67
CA ASP A 511 12.38 40.34 8.79
C ASP A 511 11.42 41.23 8.02
N GLU A 512 10.97 40.75 6.86
CA GLU A 512 10.00 41.38 5.98
C GLU A 512 8.69 40.57 5.97
N ASP A 513 7.60 41.16 5.46
CA ASP A 513 6.29 40.49 5.46
C ASP A 513 6.32 39.16 4.72
N GLU A 514 7.02 39.09 3.59
CA GLU A 514 7.04 37.90 2.75
C GLU A 514 8.24 36.97 2.99
N ARG A 515 9.32 37.47 3.58
CA ARG A 515 10.57 36.73 3.78
C ARG A 515 11.32 37.15 5.04
N SER A 516 12.11 36.22 5.57
CA SER A 516 13.09 36.51 6.63
C SER A 516 14.46 36.05 6.15
N VAL A 517 15.50 36.81 6.55
CA VAL A 517 16.89 36.44 6.36
C VAL A 517 17.43 35.97 7.70
N LEU A 518 17.89 34.73 7.75
CA LEU A 518 18.37 34.07 8.96
C LEU A 518 19.82 33.65 8.79
N HIS A 519 20.59 33.72 9.88
CA HIS A 519 21.91 33.12 9.97
C HIS A 519 21.82 31.85 10.82
N ILE A 520 22.23 30.72 10.26
CA ILE A 520 22.21 29.41 10.90
C ILE A 520 23.53 28.72 10.60
N VAL A 521 24.26 28.30 11.66
CA VAL A 521 25.60 27.72 11.53
C VAL A 521 26.48 28.69 10.75
N ASP A 522 26.93 28.36 9.56
CA ASP A 522 27.78 29.20 8.70
C ASP A 522 27.05 29.69 7.43
N ARG A 523 25.70 29.61 7.40
CA ARG A 523 24.88 29.91 6.22
C ARG A 523 23.92 31.07 6.49
N HIS A 524 23.71 31.86 5.45
CA HIS A 524 22.58 32.77 5.38
C HIS A 524 21.46 32.15 4.59
N LEU A 525 20.29 32.01 5.21
CA LEU A 525 19.10 31.43 4.60
C LEU A 525 18.06 32.53 4.39
N GLU A 526 17.62 32.70 3.16
CA GLU A 526 16.45 33.50 2.82
C GLU A 526 15.24 32.57 2.87
N VAL A 527 14.32 32.80 3.81
CA VAL A 527 13.17 31.90 4.07
C VAL A 527 11.88 32.64 3.78
N ALA A 528 11.09 32.08 2.88
CA ALA A 528 9.72 32.48 2.58
C ALA A 528 8.78 31.28 2.70
N VAL A 529 7.58 31.50 3.22
CA VAL A 529 6.58 30.44 3.40
C VAL A 529 5.23 30.87 2.85
N ASP A 530 4.56 29.96 2.16
CA ASP A 530 3.13 30.05 1.87
C ASP A 530 2.41 29.26 2.96
N TRP A 531 2.00 29.96 4.01
CA TRP A 531 1.40 29.35 5.19
C TRP A 531 0.59 30.38 6.01
N ARG A 532 -0.49 29.89 6.60
CA ARG A 532 -1.27 30.66 7.58
C ARG A 532 -1.32 29.89 8.90
N PRO A 533 -1.22 30.57 10.06
CA PRO A 533 -1.37 29.90 11.35
C PRO A 533 -2.65 29.06 11.44
N GLY A 534 -2.49 27.75 11.63
CA GLY A 534 -3.54 26.76 11.64
C GLY A 534 -3.57 25.83 10.41
N ASP A 535 -2.88 26.18 9.31
CA ASP A 535 -2.69 25.27 8.19
C ASP A 535 -1.69 24.18 8.55
N PRO A 536 -2.04 22.90 8.33
CA PRO A 536 -1.12 21.79 8.62
C PRO A 536 -0.08 21.55 7.53
N VAL A 537 -0.15 22.23 6.38
CA VAL A 537 0.80 22.09 5.26
C VAL A 537 1.43 23.43 4.96
N VAL A 538 2.75 23.45 4.90
CA VAL A 538 3.58 24.61 4.63
C VAL A 538 4.34 24.39 3.33
N ARG A 539 4.24 25.31 2.39
CA ARG A 539 5.13 25.36 1.23
C ARG A 539 6.24 26.38 1.52
N ALA A 540 7.46 25.90 1.66
CA ALA A 540 8.61 26.70 1.98
C ALA A 540 9.51 26.92 0.77
N ARG A 541 10.05 28.16 0.65
CA ARG A 541 11.18 28.50 -0.23
C ARG A 541 12.34 28.94 0.64
N VAL A 542 13.46 28.22 0.52
CA VAL A 542 14.66 28.52 1.29
C VAL A 542 15.85 28.61 0.34
N THR A 543 16.40 29.80 0.16
CA THR A 543 17.60 30.06 -0.67
C THR A 543 17.55 29.36 -2.04
N GLY A 544 16.40 29.49 -2.75
CA GLY A 544 16.20 28.89 -4.08
C GLY A 544 15.66 27.44 -4.10
N SER A 545 15.68 26.74 -2.98
CA SER A 545 15.04 25.42 -2.82
C SER A 545 13.57 25.58 -2.44
N THR A 546 12.68 24.76 -3.03
CA THR A 546 11.26 24.73 -2.66
C THR A 546 10.90 23.32 -2.19
N PHE A 547 10.20 23.22 -1.05
CA PHE A 547 9.74 21.95 -0.51
C PHE A 547 8.50 22.13 0.36
N THR A 548 7.80 21.03 0.60
CA THR A 548 6.58 21.00 1.41
C THR A 548 6.86 20.34 2.75
N LEU A 549 6.33 20.93 3.83
CA LEU A 549 6.34 20.37 5.17
C LEU A 549 4.91 20.18 5.65
N GLN A 550 4.68 19.17 6.48
CA GLN A 550 3.50 19.12 7.32
C GLN A 550 3.86 19.54 8.74
N VAL A 551 3.00 20.34 9.38
CA VAL A 551 3.25 20.86 10.72
C VAL A 551 2.02 20.66 11.60
N ASP A 552 2.22 20.08 12.79
CA ASP A 552 1.20 20.01 13.84
C ASP A 552 1.68 20.83 15.04
N PRO A 553 0.83 21.71 15.61
CA PRO A 553 1.26 22.64 16.63
C PRO A 553 1.61 21.95 17.95
N LEU A 554 2.69 22.39 18.58
CA LEU A 554 3.07 22.13 19.95
C LEU A 554 3.06 23.44 20.75
N PRO A 555 3.05 23.41 22.09
CA PRO A 555 3.14 24.62 22.91
C PRO A 555 4.35 25.49 22.56
N GLU A 556 5.51 24.90 22.29
CA GLU A 556 6.77 25.60 22.02
C GLU A 556 7.31 25.35 20.59
N GLY A 557 6.47 24.95 19.65
CA GLY A 557 6.90 24.66 18.28
C GLY A 557 5.94 23.79 17.50
N TRP A 558 6.47 22.78 16.81
CA TRP A 558 5.70 21.89 15.94
C TRP A 558 6.27 20.47 15.90
N ILE A 559 5.41 19.51 15.59
CA ILE A 559 5.84 18.26 14.94
C ILE A 559 5.92 18.58 13.45
N VAL A 560 7.07 18.36 12.85
CA VAL A 560 7.34 18.62 11.43
C VAL A 560 7.54 17.30 10.71
N ARG A 561 6.82 17.08 9.58
CA ARG A 561 7.02 15.91 8.73
C ARG A 561 7.48 16.34 7.35
N HIS A 562 8.54 15.68 6.87
CA HIS A 562 9.11 15.90 5.54
C HIS A 562 10.03 14.75 5.14
N GLY A 563 9.93 14.30 3.87
CA GLY A 563 10.86 13.32 3.31
C GLY A 563 10.91 11.98 4.06
N GLY A 564 9.84 11.60 4.74
CA GLY A 564 9.78 10.39 5.58
C GLY A 564 10.26 10.58 7.02
N ALA A 565 10.79 11.74 7.37
CA ALA A 565 11.14 12.11 8.74
C ALA A 565 9.94 12.72 9.48
N GLU A 566 9.84 12.43 10.78
CA GLU A 566 8.98 13.13 11.71
C GLU A 566 9.86 13.71 12.81
N LEU A 567 9.90 15.04 12.94
CA LEU A 567 10.79 15.76 13.83
C LEU A 567 9.99 16.57 14.84
N ARG A 568 10.37 16.52 16.10
CA ARG A 568 9.89 17.45 17.12
C ARG A 568 10.72 18.72 17.09
N ALA A 569 10.18 19.78 16.51
CA ALA A 569 10.82 21.10 16.43
C ALA A 569 10.38 21.99 17.60
N LEU A 570 11.27 22.25 18.54
CA LEU A 570 11.05 23.23 19.63
C LEU A 570 11.75 24.53 19.26
N VAL A 571 11.00 25.63 19.20
CA VAL A 571 11.47 26.95 18.78
C VAL A 571 11.39 27.90 19.98
N ARG A 572 12.54 28.24 20.57
CA ARG A 572 12.64 29.00 21.80
C ARG A 572 13.53 30.23 21.61
N THR A 573 13.27 31.30 22.37
CA THR A 573 14.28 32.35 22.52
C THR A 573 15.50 31.78 23.23
N ARG A 574 16.67 32.39 23.07
CA ARG A 574 17.90 31.95 23.73
C ARG A 574 17.69 31.77 25.23
N ARG A 575 17.04 32.76 25.87
CA ARG A 575 16.76 32.72 27.32
C ARG A 575 15.84 31.56 27.71
N ALA A 576 14.80 31.30 26.93
CA ALA A 576 13.89 30.20 27.19
C ALA A 576 14.59 28.83 27.04
N ALA A 577 15.49 28.69 26.07
CA ALA A 577 16.28 27.48 25.89
C ALA A 577 17.24 27.21 27.06
N GLU A 578 17.93 28.25 27.55
CA GLU A 578 18.79 28.18 28.73
C GLU A 578 18.02 27.73 30.00
N LEU A 579 16.81 28.23 30.18
CA LEU A 579 15.96 27.84 31.30
C LEU A 579 15.41 26.42 31.15
N ALA A 580 14.99 26.04 29.94
CA ALA A 580 14.50 24.71 29.65
C ALA A 580 15.56 23.61 29.89
N ALA A 581 16.84 23.91 29.62
CA ALA A 581 17.95 22.97 29.91
C ALA A 581 18.14 22.68 31.42
N ARG A 582 17.53 23.47 32.30
CA ARG A 582 17.58 23.27 33.76
C ARG A 582 16.41 22.46 34.30
N ILE A 583 15.40 22.19 33.47
CA ILE A 583 14.24 21.41 33.88
C ILE A 583 14.62 19.93 33.89
N PRO A 584 14.50 19.21 35.04
CA PRO A 584 14.82 17.79 35.09
C PRO A 584 13.86 16.98 34.21
N GLU A 585 14.39 15.98 33.52
CA GLU A 585 13.56 15.06 32.75
C GLU A 585 12.62 14.27 33.68
N LYS A 586 11.33 14.29 33.34
CA LYS A 586 10.33 13.52 34.06
C LYS A 586 10.45 12.06 33.63
N VAL A 587 10.90 11.19 34.53
CA VAL A 587 10.93 9.74 34.30
C VAL A 587 9.49 9.26 34.03
N ARG A 588 9.25 8.67 32.87
CA ARG A 588 7.96 8.03 32.58
C ARG A 588 7.80 6.80 33.45
N ALA A 589 6.64 6.66 34.10
CA ALA A 589 6.30 5.45 34.82
C ALA A 589 6.25 4.24 33.85
N ASP A 590 6.75 3.11 34.33
CA ASP A 590 6.93 1.87 33.57
C ASP A 590 5.64 1.41 32.86
N ALA A 591 5.60 1.53 31.54
CA ALA A 591 4.51 1.01 30.71
C ALA A 591 4.61 -0.52 30.48
N GLY A 592 5.72 -1.15 30.89
CA GLY A 592 6.04 -2.55 30.59
C GLY A 592 5.28 -3.59 31.40
N LYS A 593 4.49 -3.19 32.40
CA LYS A 593 3.74 -4.13 33.24
C LYS A 593 2.42 -4.64 32.65
N MET A 594 2.04 -4.21 31.46
CA MET A 594 0.77 -4.61 30.84
C MET A 594 0.93 -4.76 29.32
N LEU A 595 0.58 -5.93 28.80
CA LEU A 595 0.34 -6.07 27.37
C LEU A 595 -1.05 -5.55 27.06
N ARG A 596 -1.15 -4.56 26.19
CA ARG A 596 -2.42 -4.02 25.71
C ARG A 596 -2.64 -4.38 24.26
N SER A 597 -3.91 -4.53 23.86
CA SER A 597 -4.23 -4.71 22.45
C SER A 597 -3.88 -3.44 21.67
N PRO A 598 -3.07 -3.55 20.61
CA PRO A 598 -2.70 -2.39 19.81
C PRO A 598 -3.87 -1.87 18.95
N MET A 599 -4.90 -2.69 18.74
CA MET A 599 -6.05 -2.41 17.87
C MET A 599 -7.24 -3.28 18.25
N PRO A 600 -8.46 -2.97 17.81
CA PRO A 600 -9.58 -3.90 17.93
C PRO A 600 -9.35 -5.14 17.07
N GLY A 601 -9.76 -6.31 17.57
CA GLY A 601 -9.58 -7.55 16.83
C GLY A 601 -10.09 -8.77 17.60
N LEU A 602 -9.84 -9.96 17.04
CA LEU A 602 -10.22 -11.25 17.59
C LEU A 602 -8.96 -11.98 18.09
N ILE A 603 -8.95 -12.45 19.32
CA ILE A 603 -7.87 -13.29 19.84
C ILE A 603 -7.98 -14.68 19.22
N LEU A 604 -6.98 -15.09 18.43
CA LEU A 604 -6.91 -16.43 17.83
C LEU A 604 -6.31 -17.45 18.80
N SER A 605 -5.20 -17.10 19.44
CA SER A 605 -4.51 -17.98 20.36
C SER A 605 -3.76 -17.21 21.45
N ILE A 606 -3.50 -17.88 22.57
CA ILE A 606 -2.70 -17.37 23.69
C ILE A 606 -1.62 -18.41 23.97
N ALA A 607 -0.35 -17.97 23.98
CA ALA A 607 0.82 -18.82 24.09
C ALA A 607 1.38 -18.92 25.51
N VAL A 608 0.79 -18.20 26.48
CA VAL A 608 1.29 -18.11 27.87
C VAL A 608 0.18 -18.29 28.89
N GLN A 609 0.58 -18.70 30.11
CA GLN A 609 -0.33 -18.87 31.26
C GLN A 609 0.15 -18.03 32.43
N PRO A 610 -0.73 -17.73 33.42
CA PRO A 610 -0.31 -17.09 34.66
C PRO A 610 0.80 -17.88 35.34
N GLY A 611 1.88 -17.20 35.73
CA GLY A 611 3.06 -17.79 36.34
C GLY A 611 4.23 -18.07 35.41
N ASP A 612 4.03 -18.03 34.09
CA ASP A 612 5.10 -18.24 33.11
C ASP A 612 6.13 -17.11 33.14
N GLU A 613 7.40 -17.45 33.01
CA GLU A 613 8.48 -16.52 32.75
C GLU A 613 8.59 -16.29 31.23
N VAL A 614 8.61 -15.05 30.79
CA VAL A 614 8.72 -14.67 29.40
C VAL A 614 9.96 -13.82 29.14
N LYS A 615 10.52 -13.95 27.94
CA LYS A 615 11.66 -13.16 27.46
C LYS A 615 11.21 -12.11 26.49
N ALA A 616 11.92 -10.98 26.45
CA ALA A 616 11.71 -9.94 25.44
C ALA A 616 11.72 -10.54 24.02
N GLY A 617 10.69 -10.26 23.22
CA GLY A 617 10.49 -10.82 21.88
C GLY A 617 9.75 -12.17 21.84
N GLN A 618 9.44 -12.80 22.96
CA GLN A 618 8.65 -14.03 23.02
C GLN A 618 7.19 -13.78 22.65
N ASP A 619 6.60 -14.69 21.85
CA ASP A 619 5.21 -14.64 21.42
C ASP A 619 4.27 -14.87 22.64
N LEU A 620 3.30 -13.98 22.82
CA LEU A 620 2.35 -14.02 23.94
C LEU A 620 0.94 -14.41 23.50
N CYS A 621 0.46 -13.80 22.44
CA CYS A 621 -0.84 -14.14 21.84
C CYS A 621 -0.90 -13.71 20.38
N VAL A 622 -1.86 -14.27 19.64
CA VAL A 622 -2.13 -13.93 18.24
C VAL A 622 -3.47 -13.22 18.16
N LEU A 623 -3.45 -12.01 17.60
CA LEU A 623 -4.61 -11.17 17.35
C LEU A 623 -4.91 -11.13 15.84
N GLU A 624 -6.12 -11.47 15.43
CA GLU A 624 -6.59 -11.25 14.06
C GLU A 624 -7.30 -9.90 13.95
N ALA A 625 -6.84 -9.07 13.02
CA ALA A 625 -7.51 -7.84 12.63
C ALA A 625 -7.33 -7.62 11.13
N MET A 626 -8.37 -7.16 10.43
CA MET A 626 -8.32 -6.85 8.99
C MET A 626 -7.76 -8.00 8.14
N LYS A 627 -8.14 -9.25 8.45
CA LYS A 627 -7.66 -10.49 7.79
C LYS A 627 -6.16 -10.77 7.97
N MET A 628 -5.49 -10.07 8.87
CA MET A 628 -4.08 -10.27 9.19
C MET A 628 -3.94 -10.85 10.61
N GLU A 629 -3.10 -11.86 10.73
CA GLU A 629 -2.70 -12.41 12.02
C GLU A 629 -1.50 -11.62 12.55
N ASN A 630 -1.66 -11.02 13.72
CA ASN A 630 -0.63 -10.22 14.38
C ASN A 630 -0.19 -10.91 15.66
N VAL A 631 1.09 -11.28 15.72
CA VAL A 631 1.69 -11.89 16.92
C VAL A 631 2.10 -10.77 17.86
N LEU A 632 1.48 -10.73 19.05
CA LEU A 632 1.85 -9.81 20.10
C LEU A 632 2.93 -10.43 20.97
N LYS A 633 4.05 -9.73 21.12
CA LYS A 633 5.26 -10.22 21.80
C LYS A 633 5.52 -9.49 23.11
N ALA A 634 6.25 -10.13 24.01
CA ALA A 634 6.74 -9.48 25.22
C ALA A 634 7.71 -8.34 24.86
N GLU A 635 7.49 -7.15 25.41
CA GLU A 635 8.39 -6.00 25.20
C GLU A 635 9.65 -6.08 26.06
N GLN A 636 9.58 -6.78 27.17
CA GLN A 636 10.67 -6.99 28.14
C GLN A 636 10.57 -8.36 28.82
N ASP A 637 11.63 -8.76 29.51
CA ASP A 637 11.61 -9.94 30.38
C ASP A 637 10.65 -9.69 31.55
N GLY A 638 9.86 -10.69 31.91
CA GLY A 638 8.89 -10.57 32.98
C GLY A 638 8.24 -11.90 33.34
N ARG A 639 7.40 -11.88 34.37
CA ARG A 639 6.58 -13.02 34.77
C ARG A 639 5.10 -12.67 34.56
N VAL A 640 4.36 -13.52 33.86
CA VAL A 640 2.93 -13.36 33.66
C VAL A 640 2.18 -13.44 34.98
N GLU A 641 1.48 -12.36 35.33
CA GLU A 641 0.65 -12.29 36.53
C GLU A 641 -0.77 -12.79 36.22
N GLU A 642 -1.39 -12.25 35.20
CA GLU A 642 -2.76 -12.57 34.81
C GLU A 642 -2.94 -12.51 33.30
N VAL A 643 -3.72 -13.44 32.75
CA VAL A 643 -4.20 -13.40 31.35
C VAL A 643 -5.69 -13.09 31.36
N ARG A 644 -6.09 -11.92 30.82
CA ARG A 644 -7.46 -11.35 30.92
C ARG A 644 -8.36 -11.65 29.74
N VAL A 645 -7.88 -12.39 28.76
CA VAL A 645 -8.62 -12.73 27.55
C VAL A 645 -8.52 -14.22 27.24
N ARG A 646 -9.45 -14.69 26.41
CA ARG A 646 -9.51 -16.09 25.95
C ARG A 646 -9.48 -16.13 24.42
N PRO A 647 -9.08 -17.23 23.79
CA PRO A 647 -9.26 -17.45 22.36
C PRO A 647 -10.72 -17.23 21.96
N ARG A 648 -10.93 -16.51 20.85
CA ARG A 648 -12.20 -16.02 20.32
C ARG A 648 -12.85 -14.81 21.04
N ASP A 649 -12.18 -14.21 22.01
CA ASP A 649 -12.63 -12.93 22.56
C ASP A 649 -12.38 -11.80 21.54
N THR A 650 -13.36 -10.92 21.38
CA THR A 650 -13.19 -9.66 20.67
C THR A 650 -12.67 -8.61 21.64
N VAL A 651 -11.58 -7.94 21.27
CA VAL A 651 -10.93 -6.94 22.11
C VAL A 651 -10.94 -5.56 21.46
N ALA A 652 -11.03 -4.53 22.29
CA ALA A 652 -10.90 -3.13 21.86
C ALA A 652 -9.44 -2.70 21.85
N ALA A 653 -9.13 -1.59 21.14
CA ALA A 653 -7.82 -0.95 21.25
C ALA A 653 -7.55 -0.53 22.70
N ASP A 654 -6.28 -0.61 23.11
CA ASP A 654 -5.78 -0.35 24.48
C ASP A 654 -6.37 -1.24 25.60
N GLN A 655 -7.21 -2.22 25.26
CA GLN A 655 -7.67 -3.20 26.24
C GLN A 655 -6.48 -4.02 26.79
N VAL A 656 -6.42 -4.17 28.13
CA VAL A 656 -5.39 -4.97 28.78
C VAL A 656 -5.64 -6.45 28.50
N LEU A 657 -4.65 -7.14 27.92
CA LEU A 657 -4.70 -8.56 27.58
C LEU A 657 -4.00 -9.42 28.61
N ILE A 658 -2.79 -8.99 29.03
CA ILE A 658 -1.91 -9.70 29.96
C ILE A 658 -1.28 -8.69 30.91
N THR A 659 -1.17 -9.03 32.21
CA THR A 659 -0.40 -8.25 33.18
C THR A 659 0.85 -9.03 33.60
N PHE A 660 1.91 -8.28 33.94
CA PHE A 660 3.19 -8.81 34.36
C PHE A 660 3.53 -8.32 35.76
N ALA A 661 4.11 -9.19 36.57
CA ALA A 661 4.52 -8.92 37.95
C ALA A 661 5.73 -7.96 38.02
#